data_a6ad39adfcc572990733e657bcae1b39
#
_entry.id   a6ad39adfcc572990733e657bcae1b39
#
_cell.length_a   1.000
_cell.length_b   1.000
_cell.length_c   1.000
_cell.angle_alpha   90.00
_cell.angle_beta   90.00
_cell.angle_gamma   90.00
#
_symmetry.space_group_name_H-M   'P 1'
#
loop_
_entity.id
_entity.type
_entity.pdbx_description
1 polymer ?
#
loop_
_entity_poly.entity_id
_entity_poly.type
_entity_poly.pdbx_seq_one_letter_code
_entity_poly.pdbx_strand_id
1 'polypeptide(L)'
;MAAKPDHYDGSDIQVLEGLEPVRKRPGMYIGSTGPRGLHHLVYEVVDNAVDEALAGYCSHIEVTIHPDNSITVSDDGRGIPVDEHPKEKIPTVEVVLTVLHAGGKFGGEGYKVSGGLHGVGVSVVNALSTRVQVNVRRDGKEYQIAFEQGKTCEKLHEVGTSDHTGTTVTFWPDPEIFTETTIYDYSVLAARFREMAFLNKGLKITLTDERANPSLIVSDASPEPHSDVFQYEGGIIDFVTYLNEGRETLNKPIYFEAESADGTVEVAMQWSTSFSSNSVMAFANNINTHEGGTHLDGFKQAVTRTINEYARSKGILKEKDNNLSGDDTREGLAAVISVKLHDPQFEGQTKTKLGNSEIRPLVQNAVTQGLAEYLEENPAPAKRIIGKATQALKAREAARKAREMTRRKGVLDSFALPGKLADCSSKKPEESEIFIVEGDSAGGSAKQARDRKTQAILPLRGKILNVERAGLHRALSSDTISSLITAIGTNIGEDFDADQARYHRIIIMTDADVDGAHIRILLLTFFYRYMPELINRGYVYIACPPIFGVKKKNTRSTKIERYIYDENSLSRELEEMGGSEKFDVQRYKGLGEMDPEQLWETTMEPATRTLLQVSIDDAAEAERTVSELMGDQVEPRKEFIQKHARDVRFLDI
;
A
#
# COMPACT_ATOMS: atom_id res chain seq x y z
N MET A 1 26.73 30.45 -28.17
CA MET A 1 26.22 30.32 -26.81
C MET A 1 27.24 30.91 -25.85
N ALA A 2 26.92 32.06 -25.25
CA ALA A 2 27.83 32.72 -24.30
C ALA A 2 27.82 31.93 -23.00
N ALA A 3 29.01 31.57 -22.50
CA ALA A 3 29.19 30.95 -21.21
C ALA A 3 28.62 31.84 -20.11
N LYS A 4 27.70 31.32 -19.29
CA LYS A 4 27.28 31.98 -18.05
C LYS A 4 28.52 32.12 -17.15
N PRO A 5 28.72 33.24 -16.47
CA PRO A 5 29.79 33.36 -15.51
C PRO A 5 29.54 32.42 -14.33
N ASP A 6 30.55 31.65 -14.00
CA ASP A 6 30.64 30.70 -12.85
C ASP A 6 30.79 31.50 -11.53
N HIS A 7 29.84 32.38 -11.23
CA HIS A 7 29.86 33.10 -9.95
C HIS A 7 28.63 32.64 -9.13
N TYR A 8 28.82 31.63 -8.29
CA TYR A 8 27.89 31.26 -7.26
C TYR A 8 28.23 32.04 -6.00
N ASP A 9 27.34 32.94 -5.57
CA ASP A 9 27.54 33.78 -4.40
C ASP A 9 26.30 33.83 -3.48
N GLY A 10 26.38 34.62 -2.41
CA GLY A 10 25.31 34.71 -1.42
C GLY A 10 23.96 35.18 -1.97
N SER A 11 23.92 35.82 -3.15
CA SER A 11 22.67 36.25 -3.81
C SER A 11 21.93 35.09 -4.49
N ASP A 12 22.62 33.95 -4.72
CA ASP A 12 22.01 32.75 -5.29
C ASP A 12 21.31 31.90 -4.20
N ILE A 13 21.54 32.23 -2.91
CA ILE A 13 20.92 31.54 -1.78
C ILE A 13 19.61 32.23 -1.42
N GLN A 14 18.47 31.56 -1.72
CA GLN A 14 17.15 32.03 -1.35
C GLN A 14 16.76 31.53 0.04
N VAL A 15 16.34 32.44 0.91
CA VAL A 15 15.70 32.11 2.20
C VAL A 15 14.18 32.20 1.99
N LEU A 16 13.48 31.11 2.28
CA LEU A 16 12.01 31.05 2.17
C LEU A 16 11.41 31.20 3.57
N GLU A 17 10.36 32.00 3.71
CA GLU A 17 9.71 32.29 4.99
C GLU A 17 8.29 31.66 5.05
N GLY A 18 7.81 31.40 6.28
CA GLY A 18 6.46 30.90 6.53
C GLY A 18 6.17 29.56 5.84
N LEU A 19 5.09 29.49 5.07
CA LEU A 19 4.64 28.29 4.35
C LEU A 19 5.10 28.22 2.88
N GLU A 20 5.88 29.18 2.42
CA GLU A 20 6.41 29.19 1.05
C GLU A 20 7.30 27.98 0.71
N PRO A 21 8.16 27.47 1.65
CA PRO A 21 8.93 26.24 1.42
C PRO A 21 8.06 25.04 1.10
N VAL A 22 6.89 24.93 1.74
CA VAL A 22 5.92 23.82 1.52
C VAL A 22 5.39 23.87 0.10
N ARG A 23 4.95 25.02 -0.38
CA ARG A 23 4.44 25.19 -1.75
C ARG A 23 5.52 24.96 -2.82
N LYS A 24 6.77 25.38 -2.56
CA LYS A 24 7.91 25.17 -3.48
C LYS A 24 8.39 23.72 -3.55
N ARG A 25 8.31 22.98 -2.46
CA ARG A 25 8.82 21.60 -2.34
C ARG A 25 7.81 20.70 -1.63
N PRO A 26 6.57 20.55 -2.13
CA PRO A 26 5.52 19.79 -1.44
C PRO A 26 5.92 18.32 -1.19
N GLY A 27 6.65 17.69 -2.11
CA GLY A 27 7.11 16.32 -1.96
C GLY A 27 7.98 16.06 -0.73
N MET A 28 8.63 17.09 -0.15
CA MET A 28 9.37 16.94 1.11
C MET A 28 8.45 16.72 2.32
N TYR A 29 7.18 17.16 2.24
CA TYR A 29 6.21 17.13 3.34
C TYR A 29 5.17 16.03 3.17
N ILE A 30 4.68 15.80 1.94
CA ILE A 30 3.62 14.84 1.63
C ILE A 30 4.07 13.68 0.74
N GLY A 31 5.38 13.57 0.46
CA GLY A 31 5.99 12.49 -0.29
C GLY A 31 5.82 12.58 -1.81
N SER A 32 4.67 13.03 -2.32
CA SER A 32 4.42 13.23 -3.75
C SER A 32 3.34 14.29 -3.98
N THR A 33 3.16 14.75 -5.22
CA THR A 33 2.06 15.63 -5.66
C THR A 33 1.03 14.90 -6.52
N GLY A 34 1.15 13.58 -6.67
CA GLY A 34 0.17 12.72 -7.31
C GLY A 34 -0.94 12.26 -6.34
N PRO A 35 -1.73 11.24 -6.72
CA PRO A 35 -2.88 10.75 -5.93
C PRO A 35 -2.52 10.44 -4.47
N ARG A 36 -1.36 9.82 -4.22
CA ARG A 36 -0.91 9.46 -2.86
C ARG A 36 -0.73 10.70 -1.97
N GLY A 37 -0.09 11.76 -2.49
CA GLY A 37 0.09 13.01 -1.75
C GLY A 37 -1.23 13.76 -1.54
N LEU A 38 -2.17 13.66 -2.49
CA LEU A 38 -3.52 14.21 -2.35
C LEU A 38 -4.26 13.60 -1.16
N HIS A 39 -4.29 12.26 -1.07
CA HIS A 39 -4.92 11.55 0.05
C HIS A 39 -4.22 11.83 1.39
N HIS A 40 -2.91 12.09 1.37
CA HIS A 40 -2.14 12.42 2.57
C HIS A 40 -2.64 13.69 3.26
N LEU A 41 -3.17 14.68 2.52
CA LEU A 41 -3.80 15.86 3.12
C LEU A 41 -4.96 15.49 4.06
N VAL A 42 -5.78 14.52 3.65
CA VAL A 42 -6.89 14.03 4.48
C VAL A 42 -6.36 13.34 5.74
N TYR A 43 -5.33 12.51 5.58
CA TYR A 43 -4.73 11.79 6.71
C TYR A 43 -4.17 12.75 7.76
N GLU A 44 -3.50 13.82 7.37
CA GLU A 44 -2.95 14.81 8.31
C GLU A 44 -4.04 15.52 9.16
N VAL A 45 -5.23 15.75 8.59
CA VAL A 45 -6.34 16.34 9.35
C VAL A 45 -7.00 15.29 10.25
N VAL A 46 -7.24 14.07 9.75
CA VAL A 46 -7.84 12.98 10.51
C VAL A 46 -6.93 12.52 11.64
N ASP A 47 -5.60 12.45 11.43
CA ASP A 47 -4.63 12.09 12.46
C ASP A 47 -4.69 13.06 13.66
N ASN A 48 -5.01 14.35 13.45
CA ASN A 48 -5.21 15.28 14.56
C ASN A 48 -6.45 14.95 15.40
N ALA A 49 -7.55 14.53 14.75
CA ALA A 49 -8.76 14.08 15.45
C ALA A 49 -8.51 12.73 16.17
N VAL A 50 -7.74 11.83 15.57
CA VAL A 50 -7.31 10.57 16.19
C VAL A 50 -6.41 10.83 17.41
N ASP A 51 -5.53 11.84 17.35
CA ASP A 51 -4.73 12.23 18.52
C ASP A 51 -5.61 12.75 19.69
N GLU A 52 -6.72 13.45 19.40
CA GLU A 52 -7.74 13.78 20.41
C GLU A 52 -8.41 12.53 20.99
N ALA A 53 -8.67 11.51 20.14
CA ALA A 53 -9.22 10.23 20.60
C ALA A 53 -8.23 9.46 21.47
N LEU A 54 -6.93 9.42 21.11
CA LEU A 54 -5.87 8.83 21.93
C LEU A 54 -5.72 9.54 23.29
N ALA A 55 -5.98 10.84 23.33
CA ALA A 55 -6.00 11.61 24.56
C ALA A 55 -7.32 11.43 25.37
N GLY A 56 -8.29 10.67 24.83
CA GLY A 56 -9.55 10.35 25.49
C GLY A 56 -10.64 11.44 25.38
N TYR A 57 -10.51 12.37 24.43
CA TYR A 57 -11.44 13.50 24.29
C TYR A 57 -12.30 13.44 23.02
N CYS A 58 -12.03 12.53 22.08
CA CYS A 58 -12.80 12.36 20.86
C CYS A 58 -13.34 10.94 20.77
N SER A 59 -14.59 10.79 20.37
CA SER A 59 -15.28 9.52 20.18
C SER A 59 -15.84 9.32 18.78
N HIS A 60 -16.01 10.40 18.03
CA HIS A 60 -16.55 10.37 16.67
C HIS A 60 -15.83 11.34 15.73
N ILE A 61 -15.41 10.83 14.58
CA ILE A 61 -14.82 11.58 13.49
C ILE A 61 -15.70 11.40 12.26
N GLU A 62 -16.08 12.50 11.62
CA GLU A 62 -16.85 12.51 10.37
C GLU A 62 -15.99 13.08 9.25
N VAL A 63 -15.91 12.37 8.13
CA VAL A 63 -15.21 12.80 6.93
C VAL A 63 -16.19 12.82 5.77
N THR A 64 -16.28 13.95 5.07
CA THR A 64 -17.18 14.13 3.93
C THR A 64 -16.39 14.55 2.70
N ILE A 65 -16.58 13.83 1.60
CA ILE A 65 -16.11 14.19 0.26
C ILE A 65 -17.25 14.94 -0.42
N HIS A 66 -17.06 16.20 -0.71
CA HIS A 66 -18.08 17.04 -1.34
C HIS A 66 -18.09 16.93 -2.87
N PRO A 67 -19.19 17.35 -3.54
CA PRO A 67 -19.30 17.30 -5.01
C PRO A 67 -18.21 18.11 -5.77
N ASP A 68 -17.63 19.12 -5.14
CA ASP A 68 -16.53 19.93 -5.67
C ASP A 68 -15.14 19.36 -5.36
N ASN A 69 -15.08 18.14 -4.81
CA ASN A 69 -13.88 17.50 -4.30
C ASN A 69 -13.16 18.25 -3.16
N SER A 70 -13.86 19.11 -2.42
CA SER A 70 -13.39 19.52 -1.11
C SER A 70 -13.62 18.42 -0.09
N ILE A 71 -12.87 18.46 1.02
CA ILE A 71 -13.01 17.53 2.14
C ILE A 71 -13.35 18.31 3.39
N THR A 72 -14.34 17.82 4.11
CA THR A 72 -14.62 18.25 5.49
C THR A 72 -14.27 17.11 6.45
N VAL A 73 -13.47 17.42 7.48
CA VAL A 73 -13.22 16.55 8.64
C VAL A 73 -13.75 17.24 9.87
N SER A 74 -14.63 16.58 10.61
CA SER A 74 -15.22 17.07 11.87
C SER A 74 -14.96 16.08 12.99
N ASP A 75 -14.55 16.57 14.15
CA ASP A 75 -14.37 15.79 15.37
C ASP A 75 -15.22 16.35 16.53
N ASP A 76 -15.46 15.51 17.53
CA ASP A 76 -16.12 15.86 18.78
C ASP A 76 -15.12 16.07 19.94
N GLY A 77 -13.85 16.37 19.62
CA GLY A 77 -12.78 16.61 20.58
C GLY A 77 -12.93 17.93 21.37
N ARG A 78 -11.85 18.37 22.01
CA ARG A 78 -11.83 19.61 22.83
C ARG A 78 -11.95 20.90 22.03
N GLY A 79 -11.72 20.85 20.73
CA GLY A 79 -11.55 22.02 19.87
C GLY A 79 -10.17 22.67 20.00
N ILE A 80 -9.57 23.09 18.89
CA ILE A 80 -8.30 23.81 18.87
C ILE A 80 -8.41 25.08 19.73
N PRO A 81 -7.40 25.43 20.59
CA PRO A 81 -7.42 26.67 21.36
C PRO A 81 -7.59 27.91 20.48
N VAL A 82 -8.46 28.83 20.89
CA VAL A 82 -8.80 30.07 20.17
C VAL A 82 -8.23 31.33 20.82
N ASP A 83 -7.69 31.18 22.04
CA ASP A 83 -7.04 32.25 22.80
C ASP A 83 -5.76 32.74 22.10
N GLU A 84 -5.33 33.94 22.48
CA GLU A 84 -4.09 34.55 21.95
C GLU A 84 -2.86 33.75 22.39
N HIS A 85 -2.05 33.32 21.42
CA HIS A 85 -0.81 32.60 21.69
C HIS A 85 0.20 33.51 22.41
N PRO A 86 0.78 33.08 23.54
CA PRO A 86 1.62 33.95 24.39
C PRO A 86 2.80 34.59 23.67
N LYS A 87 3.40 33.87 22.72
CA LYS A 87 4.60 34.31 21.99
C LYS A 87 4.23 35.02 20.67
N GLU A 88 3.35 34.43 19.88
CA GLU A 88 3.07 34.91 18.50
C GLU A 88 2.06 36.06 18.47
N LYS A 89 1.30 36.31 19.55
CA LYS A 89 0.32 37.39 19.71
C LYS A 89 -0.81 37.40 18.65
N ILE A 90 -1.13 36.24 18.11
CA ILE A 90 -2.27 35.94 17.24
C ILE A 90 -3.05 34.75 17.82
N PRO A 91 -4.28 34.47 17.37
CA PRO A 91 -5.05 33.32 17.85
C PRO A 91 -4.29 32.01 17.70
N THR A 92 -4.34 31.13 18.71
CA THR A 92 -3.60 29.87 18.71
C THR A 92 -3.98 28.98 17.52
N VAL A 93 -5.25 28.95 17.11
CA VAL A 93 -5.69 28.24 15.90
C VAL A 93 -4.99 28.77 14.64
N GLU A 94 -4.76 30.08 14.55
CA GLU A 94 -4.03 30.69 13.43
C GLU A 94 -2.55 30.27 13.44
N VAL A 95 -1.91 30.25 14.61
CA VAL A 95 -0.53 29.77 14.76
C VAL A 95 -0.38 28.32 14.28
N VAL A 96 -1.29 27.42 14.69
CA VAL A 96 -1.27 26.00 14.33
C VAL A 96 -1.39 25.80 12.81
N LEU A 97 -2.12 26.68 12.11
CA LEU A 97 -2.33 26.57 10.65
C LEU A 97 -1.32 27.33 9.80
N THR A 98 -0.57 28.29 10.36
CA THR A 98 0.31 29.16 9.56
C THR A 98 1.79 29.06 9.93
N VAL A 99 2.12 28.48 11.09
CA VAL A 99 3.51 28.38 11.55
C VAL A 99 3.95 26.92 11.55
N LEU A 100 5.05 26.62 10.82
CA LEU A 100 5.68 25.31 10.84
C LEU A 100 6.29 25.02 12.20
N HIS A 101 6.24 23.76 12.63
CA HIS A 101 6.76 23.33 13.93
C HIS A 101 6.05 24.00 15.13
N ALA A 102 4.78 24.34 14.97
CA ALA A 102 3.91 24.80 16.03
C ALA A 102 2.88 23.72 16.37
N GLY A 103 2.69 23.43 17.66
CA GLY A 103 1.69 22.45 18.12
C GLY A 103 1.84 22.07 19.57
N GLY A 104 0.74 21.63 20.20
CA GLY A 104 0.68 21.20 21.60
C GLY A 104 1.30 19.83 21.90
N LYS A 105 1.94 19.19 20.90
CA LYS A 105 2.49 17.82 20.96
C LYS A 105 4.01 17.77 21.24
N PHE A 106 4.66 18.93 21.41
CA PHE A 106 6.09 19.05 21.71
C PHE A 106 6.38 19.03 23.23
N GLY A 107 6.05 17.95 23.93
CA GLY A 107 6.43 17.77 25.35
C GLY A 107 5.51 18.46 26.37
N GLY A 108 4.28 18.78 26.03
CA GLY A 108 3.24 19.26 26.95
C GLY A 108 2.47 18.14 27.63
N GLU A 109 1.81 18.44 28.79
CA GLU A 109 0.93 17.48 29.49
C GLU A 109 -0.35 17.11 28.70
N GLY A 110 -0.62 17.78 27.56
CA GLY A 110 -1.87 17.66 26.80
C GLY A 110 -1.99 16.39 25.97
N TYR A 111 -0.87 15.81 25.51
CA TYR A 111 -0.82 14.59 24.71
C TYR A 111 0.35 13.72 25.16
N LYS A 112 0.06 12.62 25.84
CA LYS A 112 1.08 11.64 26.24
C LYS A 112 1.56 10.77 25.08
N VAL A 113 0.67 10.50 24.14
CA VAL A 113 0.91 9.72 22.92
C VAL A 113 0.28 10.47 21.76
N SER A 114 1.00 10.65 20.67
CA SER A 114 0.47 11.24 19.44
C SER A 114 1.17 10.65 18.20
N GLY A 115 0.44 10.60 17.08
CA GLY A 115 0.99 10.28 15.76
C GLY A 115 1.64 11.51 15.09
N GLY A 116 1.13 12.70 15.39
CA GLY A 116 1.61 13.98 14.89
C GLY A 116 2.84 14.48 15.64
N LEU A 117 4.06 14.18 15.16
CA LEU A 117 5.32 14.47 15.86
C LEU A 117 5.98 15.79 15.46
N HIS A 118 5.72 16.27 14.25
CA HIS A 118 6.52 17.35 13.66
C HIS A 118 5.86 18.73 13.74
N GLY A 119 4.56 18.82 14.14
CA GLY A 119 3.82 20.07 14.20
C GLY A 119 3.70 20.79 12.85
N VAL A 120 3.61 20.02 11.76
CA VAL A 120 3.55 20.58 10.39
C VAL A 120 2.32 20.14 9.61
N GLY A 121 1.61 19.07 10.01
CA GLY A 121 0.57 18.42 9.21
C GLY A 121 -0.49 19.38 8.70
N VAL A 122 -1.26 20.01 9.60
CA VAL A 122 -2.36 20.88 9.20
C VAL A 122 -1.88 22.20 8.55
N SER A 123 -0.70 22.70 8.88
CA SER A 123 -0.11 23.86 8.19
C SER A 123 0.34 23.52 6.77
N VAL A 124 0.76 22.26 6.53
CA VAL A 124 1.03 21.74 5.18
C VAL A 124 -0.28 21.63 4.37
N VAL A 125 -1.37 21.11 4.98
CA VAL A 125 -2.70 21.10 4.32
C VAL A 125 -3.11 22.52 3.92
N ASN A 126 -2.94 23.49 4.82
CA ASN A 126 -3.25 24.90 4.56
C ASN A 126 -2.41 25.45 3.41
N ALA A 127 -1.11 25.18 3.38
CA ALA A 127 -0.22 25.65 2.32
C ALA A 127 -0.55 25.06 0.94
N LEU A 128 -1.02 23.81 0.88
CA LEU A 128 -1.28 23.05 -0.35
C LEU A 128 -2.76 23.07 -0.79
N SER A 129 -3.57 23.91 -0.15
CA SER A 129 -4.98 24.13 -0.49
C SER A 129 -5.21 25.52 -1.04
N THR A 130 -6.15 25.66 -1.99
CA THR A 130 -6.60 26.97 -2.46
C THR A 130 -7.31 27.73 -1.35
N ARG A 131 -8.09 26.99 -0.54
CA ARG A 131 -8.82 27.53 0.62
C ARG A 131 -8.84 26.49 1.74
N VAL A 132 -8.76 26.96 2.99
CA VAL A 132 -9.04 26.18 4.20
C VAL A 132 -9.97 27.00 5.08
N GLN A 133 -11.03 26.37 5.59
CA GLN A 133 -11.94 26.96 6.57
C GLN A 133 -11.94 26.10 7.81
N VAL A 134 -11.80 26.71 8.97
CA VAL A 134 -11.79 26.03 10.25
C VAL A 134 -12.88 26.59 11.14
N ASN A 135 -13.75 25.72 11.61
CA ASN A 135 -14.75 26.02 12.62
C ASN A 135 -14.33 25.33 13.93
N VAL A 136 -14.27 26.08 15.00
CA VAL A 136 -13.92 25.57 16.34
C VAL A 136 -15.07 25.79 17.29
N ARG A 137 -15.55 24.71 17.89
CA ARG A 137 -16.58 24.71 18.93
C ARG A 137 -15.90 24.50 20.28
N ARG A 138 -15.88 25.57 21.09
CA ARG A 138 -15.18 25.57 22.37
C ARG A 138 -15.76 26.61 23.32
N ASP A 139 -15.77 26.31 24.60
CA ASP A 139 -16.21 27.22 25.69
C ASP A 139 -17.64 27.80 25.47
N GLY A 140 -18.55 26.97 24.92
CA GLY A 140 -19.94 27.35 24.66
C GLY A 140 -20.14 28.20 23.40
N LYS A 141 -19.11 28.40 22.59
CA LYS A 141 -19.11 29.24 21.39
C LYS A 141 -18.60 28.48 20.17
N GLU A 142 -19.01 28.99 19.01
CA GLU A 142 -18.46 28.56 17.72
C GLU A 142 -17.71 29.72 17.09
N TYR A 143 -16.48 29.44 16.64
CA TYR A 143 -15.58 30.38 16.01
C TYR A 143 -15.24 29.90 14.61
N GLN A 144 -15.01 30.87 13.69
CA GLN A 144 -14.58 30.58 12.34
C GLN A 144 -13.33 31.40 11.98
N ILE A 145 -12.44 30.78 11.20
CA ILE A 145 -11.26 31.38 10.59
C ILE A 145 -11.07 30.75 9.21
N ALA A 146 -10.59 31.52 8.22
CA ALA A 146 -10.31 30.98 6.89
C ALA A 146 -8.98 31.47 6.32
N PHE A 147 -8.43 30.64 5.42
CA PHE A 147 -7.13 30.84 4.80
C PHE A 147 -7.21 30.58 3.30
N GLU A 148 -6.36 31.29 2.55
CA GLU A 148 -6.13 31.06 1.12
C GLU A 148 -4.64 30.86 0.88
N GLN A 149 -4.28 29.68 0.32
CA GLN A 149 -2.89 29.31 0.02
C GLN A 149 -1.92 29.56 1.19
N GLY A 150 -2.36 29.17 2.41
CA GLY A 150 -1.55 29.31 3.63
C GLY A 150 -1.59 30.68 4.30
N LYS A 151 -2.33 31.66 3.77
CA LYS A 151 -2.44 33.01 4.33
C LYS A 151 -3.83 33.25 4.89
N THR A 152 -3.93 33.88 6.06
CA THR A 152 -5.21 34.23 6.68
C THR A 152 -5.97 35.23 5.79
N CYS A 153 -7.11 34.83 5.24
CA CYS A 153 -8.00 35.69 4.46
C CYS A 153 -9.20 36.17 5.28
N GLU A 154 -9.62 35.41 6.30
CA GLU A 154 -10.68 35.78 7.22
C GLU A 154 -10.18 35.55 8.65
N LYS A 155 -10.18 36.60 9.46
CA LYS A 155 -9.71 36.54 10.86
C LYS A 155 -10.67 35.77 11.73
N LEU A 156 -10.16 35.18 12.81
CA LEU A 156 -10.97 34.49 13.80
C LEU A 156 -12.08 35.40 14.33
N HIS A 157 -13.32 34.94 14.26
CA HIS A 157 -14.49 35.60 14.79
C HIS A 157 -15.52 34.60 15.31
N GLU A 158 -16.37 35.02 16.20
CA GLU A 158 -17.47 34.24 16.73
C GLU A 158 -18.63 34.21 15.71
N VAL A 159 -19.14 33.01 15.39
CA VAL A 159 -20.24 32.81 14.44
C VAL A 159 -21.52 32.30 15.13
N GLY A 160 -21.41 31.81 16.37
CA GLY A 160 -22.57 31.31 17.10
C GLY A 160 -22.22 30.74 18.47
N THR A 161 -23.21 30.07 19.06
CA THR A 161 -23.08 29.32 20.31
C THR A 161 -23.14 27.80 20.00
N SER A 162 -22.47 26.98 20.79
CA SER A 162 -22.47 25.53 20.63
C SER A 162 -22.55 24.83 21.99
N ASP A 163 -23.41 23.83 22.09
CA ASP A 163 -23.51 22.98 23.30
C ASP A 163 -22.47 21.84 23.28
N HIS A 164 -21.71 21.70 22.19
CA HIS A 164 -20.70 20.67 21.96
C HIS A 164 -19.33 21.30 21.70
N THR A 165 -18.28 20.54 21.97
CA THR A 165 -16.92 20.89 21.59
C THR A 165 -16.50 20.15 20.30
N GLY A 166 -15.44 20.60 19.64
CA GLY A 166 -14.86 19.93 18.47
C GLY A 166 -14.23 20.88 17.48
N THR A 167 -13.58 20.32 16.49
CA THR A 167 -13.00 21.05 15.35
C THR A 167 -13.58 20.54 14.06
N THR A 168 -13.89 21.44 13.13
CA THR A 168 -14.29 21.11 11.77
C THR A 168 -13.34 21.82 10.82
N VAL A 169 -12.65 21.07 9.96
CA VAL A 169 -11.73 21.60 8.95
C VAL A 169 -12.25 21.22 7.57
N THR A 170 -12.52 22.25 6.75
CA THR A 170 -12.87 22.06 5.34
C THR A 170 -11.74 22.62 4.47
N PHE A 171 -11.27 21.84 3.49
CA PHE A 171 -10.17 22.28 2.62
C PHE A 171 -10.37 21.88 1.15
N TRP A 172 -9.86 22.71 0.25
CA TRP A 172 -9.92 22.56 -1.19
C TRP A 172 -8.49 22.36 -1.72
N PRO A 173 -8.11 21.18 -2.22
CA PRO A 173 -6.75 20.94 -2.71
C PRO A 173 -6.41 21.88 -3.88
N ASP A 174 -5.17 22.37 -3.93
CA ASP A 174 -4.74 23.33 -4.94
C ASP A 174 -4.36 22.60 -6.26
N PRO A 175 -5.11 22.82 -7.38
CA PRO A 175 -4.82 22.17 -8.66
C PRO A 175 -3.50 22.65 -9.29
N GLU A 176 -2.91 23.76 -8.83
CA GLU A 176 -1.56 24.16 -9.25
C GLU A 176 -0.48 23.27 -8.65
N ILE A 177 -0.76 22.64 -7.52
CA ILE A 177 0.13 21.69 -6.83
C ILE A 177 -0.18 20.24 -7.27
N PHE A 178 -1.47 19.87 -7.26
CA PHE A 178 -1.93 18.52 -7.61
C PHE A 178 -2.36 18.49 -9.09
N THR A 179 -1.37 18.54 -9.98
CA THR A 179 -1.60 18.68 -11.44
C THR A 179 -2.10 17.40 -12.11
N GLU A 180 -1.89 16.23 -11.49
CA GLU A 180 -2.37 14.95 -12.02
C GLU A 180 -3.86 14.75 -11.73
N THR A 181 -4.30 15.03 -10.51
CA THR A 181 -5.69 14.87 -10.07
C THR A 181 -5.94 15.61 -8.76
N THR A 182 -7.15 16.14 -8.61
CA THR A 182 -7.72 16.63 -7.33
C THR A 182 -8.89 15.76 -6.87
N ILE A 183 -9.10 14.59 -7.52
CA ILE A 183 -10.22 13.67 -7.24
C ILE A 183 -9.76 12.65 -6.21
N TYR A 184 -10.45 12.58 -5.09
CA TYR A 184 -10.20 11.59 -4.06
C TYR A 184 -10.79 10.24 -4.42
N ASP A 185 -10.05 9.16 -4.12
CA ASP A 185 -10.55 7.79 -4.20
C ASP A 185 -11.18 7.40 -2.86
N TYR A 186 -12.49 7.10 -2.89
CA TYR A 186 -13.25 6.69 -1.72
C TYR A 186 -12.67 5.42 -1.08
N SER A 187 -12.29 4.44 -1.89
CA SER A 187 -11.83 3.14 -1.40
C SER A 187 -10.51 3.27 -0.63
N VAL A 188 -9.62 4.15 -1.07
CA VAL A 188 -8.34 4.45 -0.41
C VAL A 188 -8.57 5.09 0.97
N LEU A 189 -9.50 6.05 1.06
CA LEU A 189 -9.85 6.68 2.34
C LEU A 189 -10.56 5.68 3.28
N ALA A 190 -11.53 4.92 2.76
CA ALA A 190 -12.28 3.91 3.52
C ALA A 190 -11.36 2.85 4.14
N ALA A 191 -10.38 2.38 3.38
CA ALA A 191 -9.39 1.42 3.84
C ALA A 191 -8.56 1.97 5.01
N ARG A 192 -8.04 3.20 4.88
CA ARG A 192 -7.25 3.85 5.94
C ARG A 192 -8.08 4.13 7.19
N PHE A 193 -9.32 4.57 7.06
CA PHE A 193 -10.19 4.85 8.21
C PHE A 193 -10.62 3.58 8.94
N ARG A 194 -10.81 2.47 8.21
CA ARG A 194 -11.02 1.16 8.80
C ARG A 194 -9.82 0.72 9.64
N GLU A 195 -8.60 0.89 9.14
CA GLU A 195 -7.35 0.61 9.87
C GLU A 195 -7.25 1.46 11.15
N MET A 196 -7.51 2.77 11.04
CA MET A 196 -7.52 3.68 12.19
C MET A 196 -8.55 3.30 13.25
N ALA A 197 -9.75 2.89 12.83
CA ALA A 197 -10.81 2.46 13.75
C ALA A 197 -10.46 1.14 14.46
N PHE A 198 -9.79 0.20 13.80
CA PHE A 198 -9.27 -1.01 14.45
C PHE A 198 -8.20 -0.71 15.50
N LEU A 199 -7.31 0.25 15.23
CA LEU A 199 -6.22 0.62 16.14
C LEU A 199 -6.69 1.44 17.35
N ASN A 200 -7.87 2.05 17.26
CA ASN A 200 -8.45 2.89 18.30
C ASN A 200 -9.81 2.32 18.75
N LYS A 201 -9.75 1.35 19.63
CA LYS A 201 -10.92 0.63 20.15
C LYS A 201 -12.07 1.57 20.53
N GLY A 202 -13.25 1.36 19.94
CA GLY A 202 -14.46 2.11 20.21
C GLY A 202 -14.57 3.46 19.46
N LEU A 203 -13.50 3.97 18.84
CA LEU A 203 -13.56 5.17 18.01
C LEU A 203 -14.45 4.92 16.80
N LYS A 204 -15.42 5.81 16.58
CA LYS A 204 -16.30 5.80 15.42
C LYS A 204 -15.76 6.75 14.36
N ILE A 205 -15.55 6.25 13.14
CA ILE A 205 -15.19 7.07 11.98
C ILE A 205 -16.26 6.88 10.90
N THR A 206 -16.88 7.96 10.46
CA THR A 206 -17.86 7.96 9.37
C THR A 206 -17.25 8.59 8.13
N LEU A 207 -17.29 7.91 7.00
CA LEU A 207 -16.88 8.46 5.70
C LEU A 207 -18.12 8.56 4.80
N THR A 208 -18.39 9.77 4.31
CA THR A 208 -19.51 10.05 3.39
C THR A 208 -18.99 10.63 2.09
N ASP A 209 -19.47 10.11 0.96
CA ASP A 209 -19.21 10.63 -0.39
C ASP A 209 -20.50 11.22 -0.96
N GLU A 210 -20.56 12.53 -1.08
CA GLU A 210 -21.69 13.27 -1.63
C GLU A 210 -21.64 13.40 -3.16
N ARG A 211 -20.58 12.92 -3.79
CA ARG A 211 -20.44 12.98 -5.24
C ARG A 211 -21.44 12.02 -5.90
N ALA A 212 -22.08 12.48 -6.97
CA ALA A 212 -22.95 11.61 -7.77
C ALA A 212 -22.16 10.42 -8.33
N ASN A 213 -22.48 9.20 -7.91
CA ASN A 213 -21.87 8.00 -8.48
C ASN A 213 -22.63 7.57 -9.74
N PRO A 214 -22.07 7.71 -10.96
CA PRO A 214 -22.72 7.34 -12.20
C PRO A 214 -23.11 5.85 -12.26
N SER A 215 -22.45 4.98 -11.47
CA SER A 215 -22.70 3.55 -11.42
C SER A 215 -23.92 3.16 -10.56
N LEU A 216 -24.45 4.08 -9.76
CA LEU A 216 -25.59 3.84 -8.87
C LEU A 216 -26.91 4.46 -9.38
N ILE A 217 -26.95 5.05 -10.58
CA ILE A 217 -28.17 5.57 -11.17
C ILE A 217 -29.07 4.41 -11.60
N VAL A 218 -29.82 3.88 -10.66
CA VAL A 218 -30.97 3.00 -10.91
C VAL A 218 -32.23 3.81 -10.61
N SER A 219 -32.89 4.28 -11.68
CA SER A 219 -34.18 4.98 -11.68
C SER A 219 -34.26 6.34 -10.96
N ASP A 220 -35.01 7.27 -11.51
CA ASP A 220 -35.54 8.60 -11.12
C ASP A 220 -35.42 9.10 -9.65
N ALA A 221 -34.63 8.48 -8.76
CA ALA A 221 -34.31 8.95 -7.44
C ALA A 221 -32.97 9.69 -7.45
N SER A 222 -32.87 10.82 -6.79
CA SER A 222 -31.60 11.50 -6.49
C SER A 222 -30.62 10.49 -5.90
N PRO A 223 -29.37 10.39 -6.36
CA PRO A 223 -28.39 9.46 -5.79
C PRO A 223 -28.21 9.81 -4.31
N GLU A 224 -28.53 8.85 -3.43
CA GLU A 224 -28.20 9.01 -2.01
C GLU A 224 -26.69 9.00 -1.84
N PRO A 225 -26.15 9.82 -0.90
CA PRO A 225 -24.74 9.79 -0.57
C PRO A 225 -24.29 8.38 -0.14
N HIS A 226 -23.13 7.95 -0.61
CA HIS A 226 -22.54 6.71 -0.13
C HIS A 226 -21.85 6.97 1.22
N SER A 227 -22.17 6.17 2.25
CA SER A 227 -21.60 6.35 3.59
C SER A 227 -21.27 5.02 4.25
N ASP A 228 -20.05 4.92 4.78
CA ASP A 228 -19.58 3.81 5.60
C ASP A 228 -19.25 4.27 7.01
N VAL A 229 -19.53 3.41 8.00
CA VAL A 229 -19.20 3.61 9.40
C VAL A 229 -18.22 2.55 9.87
N PHE A 230 -17.08 2.98 10.37
CA PHE A 230 -16.04 2.13 10.93
C PHE A 230 -16.00 2.31 12.45
N GLN A 231 -16.32 1.24 13.19
CA GLN A 231 -16.26 1.21 14.66
C GLN A 231 -16.07 -0.23 15.11
N TYR A 232 -15.05 -0.50 15.92
CA TYR A 232 -14.68 -1.86 16.34
C TYR A 232 -14.42 -1.90 17.84
N GLU A 233 -15.31 -2.60 18.56
CA GLU A 233 -15.21 -2.74 20.02
C GLU A 233 -14.11 -3.71 20.47
N GLY A 234 -13.70 -4.64 19.62
CA GLY A 234 -12.59 -5.56 19.86
C GLY A 234 -11.21 -4.99 19.49
N GLY A 235 -11.16 -3.82 18.84
CA GLY A 235 -9.90 -3.19 18.45
C GLY A 235 -9.03 -4.08 17.55
N ILE A 236 -7.76 -4.30 17.92
CA ILE A 236 -6.84 -5.12 17.13
C ILE A 236 -7.20 -6.63 17.11
N ILE A 237 -8.08 -7.11 17.99
CA ILE A 237 -8.64 -8.47 17.94
C ILE A 237 -9.55 -8.59 16.71
N ASP A 238 -10.40 -7.59 16.50
CA ASP A 238 -11.28 -7.52 15.33
C ASP A 238 -10.44 -7.36 14.05
N PHE A 239 -9.33 -6.62 14.13
CA PHE A 239 -8.41 -6.48 13.02
C PHE A 239 -7.80 -7.82 12.58
N VAL A 240 -7.28 -8.61 13.51
CA VAL A 240 -6.74 -9.95 13.20
C VAL A 240 -7.82 -10.88 12.66
N THR A 241 -9.05 -10.76 13.18
CA THR A 241 -10.20 -11.52 12.66
C THR A 241 -10.52 -11.11 11.22
N TYR A 242 -10.51 -9.80 10.93
CA TYR A 242 -10.67 -9.26 9.59
C TYR A 242 -9.57 -9.75 8.61
N LEU A 243 -8.30 -9.78 9.05
CA LEU A 243 -7.19 -10.30 8.23
C LEU A 243 -7.33 -11.80 7.90
N ASN A 244 -8.05 -12.55 8.73
CA ASN A 244 -8.31 -13.98 8.53
C ASN A 244 -9.71 -14.26 7.94
N GLU A 245 -10.45 -13.24 7.54
CA GLU A 245 -11.75 -13.42 6.90
C GLU A 245 -11.63 -14.34 5.68
N GLY A 246 -12.55 -15.28 5.53
CA GLY A 246 -12.50 -16.28 4.46
C GLY A 246 -11.44 -17.37 4.61
N ARG A 247 -10.75 -17.48 5.76
CA ARG A 247 -9.75 -18.53 6.06
C ARG A 247 -10.21 -19.45 7.19
N GLU A 248 -9.81 -20.71 7.12
CA GLU A 248 -9.96 -21.63 8.24
C GLU A 248 -8.88 -21.35 9.29
N THR A 249 -9.29 -21.02 10.53
CA THR A 249 -8.38 -20.66 11.61
C THR A 249 -8.05 -21.85 12.52
N LEU A 250 -6.81 -21.90 13.03
CA LEU A 250 -6.33 -22.97 13.91
C LEU A 250 -6.63 -22.70 15.38
N ASN A 251 -6.84 -21.43 15.75
CA ASN A 251 -7.08 -20.98 17.11
C ASN A 251 -8.00 -19.76 17.12
N LYS A 252 -8.56 -19.42 18.26
CA LYS A 252 -9.18 -18.10 18.48
C LYS A 252 -8.09 -17.04 18.54
N PRO A 253 -8.39 -15.74 18.24
CA PRO A 253 -7.41 -14.67 18.40
C PRO A 253 -6.76 -14.71 19.79
N ILE A 254 -5.45 -14.62 19.82
CA ILE A 254 -4.64 -14.48 21.04
C ILE A 254 -4.41 -13.00 21.21
N TYR A 255 -4.72 -12.43 22.37
CA TYR A 255 -4.52 -11.03 22.68
C TYR A 255 -3.82 -10.87 24.02
N PHE A 256 -2.89 -9.96 24.06
CA PHE A 256 -2.26 -9.49 25.29
C PHE A 256 -1.75 -8.06 25.11
N GLU A 257 -1.62 -7.39 26.25
CA GLU A 257 -1.06 -6.04 26.34
C GLU A 257 -0.01 -5.99 27.44
N ALA A 258 0.91 -5.06 27.31
CA ALA A 258 1.91 -4.76 28.33
C ALA A 258 2.20 -3.26 28.34
N GLU A 259 2.46 -2.74 29.53
CA GLU A 259 2.78 -1.33 29.77
C GLU A 259 4.16 -1.21 30.42
N SER A 260 4.91 -0.19 30.05
CA SER A 260 6.18 0.19 30.66
C SER A 260 6.29 1.72 30.76
N ALA A 261 7.40 2.20 31.33
CA ALA A 261 7.70 3.63 31.36
C ALA A 261 7.87 4.22 29.94
N ASP A 262 8.28 3.42 28.97
CA ASP A 262 8.56 3.85 27.60
C ASP A 262 7.32 3.87 26.71
N GLY A 263 6.23 3.18 27.11
CA GLY A 263 4.99 3.11 26.36
C GLY A 263 4.21 1.82 26.58
N THR A 264 3.19 1.62 25.74
CA THR A 264 2.33 0.42 25.76
C THR A 264 2.50 -0.41 24.51
N VAL A 265 2.31 -1.72 24.66
CA VAL A 265 2.32 -2.71 23.57
C VAL A 265 1.02 -3.49 23.61
N GLU A 266 0.33 -3.53 22.49
CA GLU A 266 -0.81 -4.41 22.26
C GLU A 266 -0.47 -5.37 21.12
N VAL A 267 -0.76 -6.65 21.30
CA VAL A 267 -0.54 -7.67 20.28
C VAL A 267 -1.78 -8.53 20.16
N ALA A 268 -2.27 -8.68 18.94
CA ALA A 268 -3.25 -9.70 18.59
C ALA A 268 -2.67 -10.61 17.51
N MET A 269 -2.92 -11.94 17.62
CA MET A 269 -2.40 -12.89 16.64
C MET A 269 -3.31 -14.12 16.51
N GLN A 270 -3.32 -14.72 15.31
CA GLN A 270 -4.12 -15.90 15.01
C GLN A 270 -3.49 -16.68 13.86
N TRP A 271 -3.38 -18.00 13.97
CA TRP A 271 -2.94 -18.86 12.88
C TRP A 271 -4.12 -19.42 12.09
N SER A 272 -3.91 -19.55 10.79
CA SER A 272 -4.84 -20.14 9.83
C SER A 272 -4.18 -21.28 9.05
N THR A 273 -4.96 -21.99 8.24
CA THR A 273 -4.44 -23.05 7.34
C THR A 273 -3.69 -22.50 6.13
N SER A 274 -3.71 -21.18 5.90
CA SER A 274 -3.00 -20.49 4.82
C SER A 274 -1.49 -20.77 4.83
N PHE A 275 -0.86 -20.69 3.68
CA PHE A 275 0.61 -20.75 3.50
C PHE A 275 1.28 -19.38 3.54
N SER A 276 0.51 -18.31 3.66
CA SER A 276 1.04 -16.95 3.76
C SER A 276 1.75 -16.71 5.09
N SER A 277 2.87 -16.01 5.07
CA SER A 277 3.59 -15.50 6.25
C SER A 277 3.60 -13.96 6.33
N ASN A 278 2.90 -13.28 5.40
CA ASN A 278 3.00 -11.82 5.24
C ASN A 278 1.88 -11.03 5.91
N SER A 279 0.97 -11.70 6.63
CA SER A 279 -0.16 -11.04 7.32
C SER A 279 0.24 -10.50 8.71
N VAL A 280 1.50 -10.06 8.89
CA VAL A 280 1.98 -9.46 10.14
C VAL A 280 2.12 -7.97 9.95
N MET A 281 1.26 -7.20 10.58
CA MET A 281 1.22 -5.74 10.50
C MET A 281 1.74 -5.10 11.78
N ALA A 282 2.53 -4.04 11.65
CA ALA A 282 3.17 -3.38 12.77
C ALA A 282 2.91 -1.87 12.74
N PHE A 283 2.53 -1.33 13.89
CA PHE A 283 2.15 0.07 14.04
C PHE A 283 2.88 0.72 15.21
N ALA A 284 3.23 1.98 15.04
CA ALA A 284 3.73 2.82 16.11
C ALA A 284 2.94 4.14 16.13
N ASN A 285 2.24 4.44 17.24
CA ASN A 285 1.32 5.58 17.38
C ASN A 285 0.34 5.68 16.19
N ASN A 286 -0.32 4.57 15.85
CA ASN A 286 -1.27 4.41 14.74
C ASN A 286 -0.67 4.57 13.32
N ILE A 287 0.65 4.69 13.20
CA ILE A 287 1.34 4.79 11.92
C ILE A 287 1.80 3.40 11.50
N ASN A 288 1.44 2.98 10.30
CA ASN A 288 1.87 1.71 9.73
C ASN A 288 3.35 1.76 9.37
N THR A 289 4.15 0.91 10.02
CA THR A 289 5.58 0.79 9.78
C THR A 289 5.86 -0.35 8.80
N HIS A 290 5.48 -0.17 7.55
CA HIS A 290 5.56 -1.23 6.54
C HIS A 290 6.98 -1.73 6.23
N GLU A 291 8.02 -0.94 6.52
CA GLU A 291 9.42 -1.37 6.49
C GLU A 291 9.86 -2.02 7.82
N GLY A 292 8.94 -2.17 8.78
CA GLY A 292 9.19 -2.82 10.05
C GLY A 292 9.78 -1.92 11.12
N GLY A 293 10.74 -2.45 11.85
CA GLY A 293 11.41 -1.75 12.95
C GLY A 293 11.58 -2.64 14.17
N THR A 294 12.09 -2.06 15.24
CA THR A 294 12.50 -2.76 16.46
C THR A 294 11.38 -3.56 17.14
N HIS A 295 10.15 -3.04 17.11
CA HIS A 295 8.96 -3.73 17.65
C HIS A 295 8.61 -4.98 16.83
N LEU A 296 8.62 -4.91 15.49
CA LEU A 296 8.38 -6.07 14.63
C LEU A 296 9.49 -7.11 14.77
N ASP A 297 10.76 -6.68 14.85
CA ASP A 297 11.89 -7.58 15.09
C ASP A 297 11.75 -8.31 16.42
N GLY A 298 11.38 -7.57 17.48
CA GLY A 298 11.11 -8.12 18.80
C GLY A 298 10.01 -9.19 18.77
N PHE A 299 8.91 -8.90 18.09
CA PHE A 299 7.81 -9.84 17.89
C PHE A 299 8.26 -11.11 17.16
N LYS A 300 8.90 -10.98 15.98
CA LYS A 300 9.35 -12.11 15.17
C LYS A 300 10.30 -13.04 15.93
N GLN A 301 11.24 -12.46 16.68
CA GLN A 301 12.19 -13.24 17.48
C GLN A 301 11.51 -13.96 18.64
N ALA A 302 10.59 -13.29 19.36
CA ALA A 302 9.88 -13.86 20.50
C ALA A 302 8.97 -15.03 20.07
N VAL A 303 8.17 -14.85 19.00
CA VAL A 303 7.30 -15.91 18.46
C VAL A 303 8.12 -17.16 18.12
N THR A 304 9.21 -16.97 17.37
CA THR A 304 10.07 -18.09 16.95
C THR A 304 10.68 -18.82 18.14
N ARG A 305 11.20 -18.08 19.12
CA ARG A 305 11.81 -18.66 20.33
C ARG A 305 10.78 -19.41 21.16
N THR A 306 9.65 -18.79 21.48
CA THR A 306 8.63 -19.36 22.36
C THR A 306 8.02 -20.64 21.78
N ILE A 307 7.73 -20.66 20.47
CA ILE A 307 7.22 -21.87 19.79
C ILE A 307 8.24 -23.00 19.83
N ASN A 308 9.53 -22.72 19.60
CA ASN A 308 10.58 -23.75 19.68
C ASN A 308 10.75 -24.29 21.11
N GLU A 309 10.78 -23.42 22.12
CA GLU A 309 10.89 -23.82 23.54
C GLU A 309 9.71 -24.70 23.95
N TYR A 310 8.48 -24.30 23.60
CA TYR A 310 7.28 -25.10 23.90
C TYR A 310 7.29 -26.43 23.15
N ALA A 311 7.62 -26.45 21.86
CA ALA A 311 7.65 -27.70 21.07
C ALA A 311 8.67 -28.71 21.62
N ARG A 312 9.81 -28.22 22.14
CA ARG A 312 10.82 -29.06 22.80
C ARG A 312 10.36 -29.55 24.18
N SER A 313 9.82 -28.66 25.00
CA SER A 313 9.33 -29.03 26.36
C SER A 313 8.24 -30.10 26.32
N LYS A 314 7.39 -30.08 25.29
CA LYS A 314 6.33 -31.06 25.06
C LYS A 314 6.78 -32.29 24.25
N GLY A 315 8.06 -32.39 23.88
CA GLY A 315 8.63 -33.50 23.12
C GLY A 315 8.12 -33.61 21.67
N ILE A 316 7.51 -32.56 21.12
CA ILE A 316 7.05 -32.52 19.72
C ILE A 316 8.27 -32.40 18.79
N LEU A 317 9.25 -31.58 19.16
CA LEU A 317 10.58 -31.56 18.56
C LEU A 317 11.54 -32.36 19.46
N LYS A 318 12.23 -33.33 18.87
CA LYS A 318 13.26 -34.12 19.56
C LYS A 318 14.58 -33.36 19.58
N GLU A 319 15.49 -33.69 20.49
CA GLU A 319 16.82 -33.07 20.59
C GLU A 319 17.63 -33.04 19.28
N LYS A 320 17.46 -34.10 18.47
CA LYS A 320 18.12 -34.25 17.17
C LYS A 320 17.46 -33.51 16.03
N ASP A 321 16.25 -33.01 16.21
CA ASP A 321 15.51 -32.29 15.17
C ASP A 321 16.02 -30.82 15.10
N ASN A 322 16.03 -30.26 13.91
CA ASN A 322 16.36 -28.85 13.72
C ASN A 322 15.30 -27.96 14.39
N ASN A 323 15.69 -26.78 14.81
CA ASN A 323 14.75 -25.75 15.24
C ASN A 323 13.87 -25.30 14.05
N LEU A 324 12.63 -24.93 14.38
CA LEU A 324 11.76 -24.22 13.47
C LEU A 324 12.38 -22.84 13.16
N SER A 325 12.45 -22.48 11.89
CA SER A 325 12.87 -21.14 11.49
C SER A 325 11.77 -20.10 11.75
N GLY A 326 12.11 -18.84 11.58
CA GLY A 326 11.14 -17.75 11.67
C GLY A 326 9.97 -17.94 10.69
N ASP A 327 10.26 -18.30 9.44
CA ASP A 327 9.25 -18.52 8.43
C ASP A 327 8.36 -19.73 8.74
N ASP A 328 8.95 -20.83 9.26
CA ASP A 328 8.17 -22.01 9.66
C ASP A 328 7.15 -21.67 10.74
N THR A 329 7.54 -20.84 11.73
CA THR A 329 6.66 -20.46 12.86
C THR A 329 5.60 -19.44 12.49
N ARG A 330 5.85 -18.64 11.46
CA ARG A 330 4.93 -17.61 11.00
C ARG A 330 4.07 -18.03 9.80
N GLU A 331 4.26 -19.22 9.25
CA GLU A 331 3.40 -19.71 8.18
C GLU A 331 1.94 -19.78 8.64
N GLY A 332 1.05 -19.04 7.95
CA GLY A 332 -0.37 -18.91 8.27
C GLY A 332 -0.67 -17.97 9.44
N LEU A 333 0.31 -17.24 9.97
CA LEU A 333 0.13 -16.27 11.05
C LEU A 333 -0.37 -14.94 10.50
N ALA A 334 -1.53 -14.49 10.97
CA ALA A 334 -1.97 -13.10 10.94
C ALA A 334 -1.73 -12.48 12.33
N ALA A 335 -1.08 -11.32 12.38
CA ALA A 335 -0.81 -10.62 13.63
C ALA A 335 -0.80 -9.10 13.44
N VAL A 336 -1.24 -8.40 14.47
CA VAL A 336 -1.17 -6.95 14.58
C VAL A 336 -0.39 -6.60 15.84
N ILE A 337 0.65 -5.82 15.68
CA ILE A 337 1.48 -5.28 16.76
C ILE A 337 1.29 -3.78 16.78
N SER A 338 0.72 -3.24 17.85
CA SER A 338 0.55 -1.80 18.05
C SER A 338 1.36 -1.36 19.26
N VAL A 339 2.27 -0.41 19.05
CA VAL A 339 3.00 0.23 20.14
C VAL A 339 2.63 1.70 20.23
N LYS A 340 2.39 2.19 21.45
CA LYS A 340 2.08 3.58 21.74
C LYS A 340 3.21 4.16 22.61
N LEU A 341 3.96 5.10 22.05
CA LEU A 341 5.20 5.64 22.61
C LEU A 341 5.07 7.11 22.86
N HIS A 342 5.74 7.59 23.91
CA HIS A 342 5.82 9.02 24.21
C HIS A 342 6.69 9.76 23.21
N ASP A 343 7.81 9.16 22.80
CA ASP A 343 8.80 9.74 21.88
C ASP A 343 9.22 8.71 20.81
N PRO A 344 8.36 8.47 19.79
CA PRO A 344 8.70 7.54 18.73
C PRO A 344 9.77 8.12 17.79
N GLN A 345 10.80 7.33 17.51
CA GLN A 345 11.89 7.67 16.61
C GLN A 345 11.74 6.84 15.33
N PHE A 346 11.48 7.53 14.22
CA PHE A 346 11.34 6.87 12.92
C PHE A 346 12.56 7.11 12.04
N GLU A 347 12.87 6.12 11.20
CA GLU A 347 13.85 6.28 10.14
C GLU A 347 13.20 7.04 8.97
N GLY A 348 13.50 8.34 8.83
CA GLY A 348 13.01 9.20 7.77
C GLY A 348 11.63 9.86 7.99
N GLN A 349 11.30 10.82 7.12
CA GLN A 349 10.09 11.65 7.21
C GLN A 349 8.80 10.85 6.95
N THR A 350 8.86 9.81 6.15
CA THR A 350 7.71 8.98 5.80
C THR A 350 7.29 8.01 6.91
N LYS A 351 8.04 7.97 8.03
CA LYS A 351 7.74 7.19 9.24
C LYS A 351 7.54 5.68 8.98
N THR A 352 8.19 5.13 7.97
CA THR A 352 7.98 3.76 7.50
C THR A 352 8.59 2.68 8.38
N LYS A 353 9.56 3.07 9.25
CA LYS A 353 10.30 2.15 10.10
C LYS A 353 10.58 2.75 11.47
N LEU A 354 10.30 1.98 12.54
CA LEU A 354 10.55 2.41 13.92
C LEU A 354 11.97 2.07 14.37
N GLY A 355 12.69 3.07 14.91
CA GLY A 355 14.08 2.97 15.35
C GLY A 355 14.32 2.75 16.84
N ASN A 356 13.35 3.02 17.72
CA ASN A 356 13.48 2.95 19.18
C ASN A 356 14.02 1.60 19.66
N SER A 357 15.27 1.55 20.13
CA SER A 357 15.94 0.30 20.54
C SER A 357 15.33 -0.33 21.79
N GLU A 358 14.80 0.48 22.72
CA GLU A 358 14.17 0.08 23.98
C GLU A 358 12.85 -0.69 23.79
N ILE A 359 12.20 -0.55 22.64
CA ILE A 359 10.92 -1.20 22.36
C ILE A 359 11.10 -2.68 22.02
N ARG A 360 12.23 -3.06 21.43
CA ARG A 360 12.49 -4.47 21.10
C ARG A 360 12.37 -5.39 22.32
N PRO A 361 13.08 -5.16 23.46
CA PRO A 361 12.95 -6.03 24.64
C PRO A 361 11.54 -5.96 25.27
N LEU A 362 10.85 -4.82 25.23
CA LEU A 362 9.48 -4.69 25.72
C LEU A 362 8.54 -5.64 24.96
N VAL A 363 8.54 -5.57 23.63
CA VAL A 363 7.73 -6.45 22.78
C VAL A 363 8.16 -7.91 22.94
N GLN A 364 9.45 -8.19 23.00
CA GLN A 364 9.93 -9.56 23.21
C GLN A 364 9.41 -10.18 24.50
N ASN A 365 9.43 -9.44 25.60
CA ASN A 365 8.96 -9.93 26.91
C ASN A 365 7.44 -10.14 26.89
N ALA A 366 6.69 -9.15 26.40
CA ALA A 366 5.23 -9.24 26.28
C ALA A 366 4.80 -10.45 25.46
N VAL A 367 5.39 -10.64 24.27
CA VAL A 367 5.09 -11.76 23.38
C VAL A 367 5.51 -13.10 23.97
N THR A 368 6.71 -13.16 24.57
CA THR A 368 7.20 -14.41 25.18
C THR A 368 6.28 -14.87 26.30
N GLN A 369 5.90 -13.95 27.21
CA GLN A 369 5.03 -14.25 28.33
C GLN A 369 3.62 -14.61 27.85
N GLY A 370 2.97 -13.76 27.08
CA GLY A 370 1.58 -13.94 26.66
C GLY A 370 1.40 -15.17 25.77
N LEU A 371 2.33 -15.40 24.82
CA LEU A 371 2.25 -16.58 23.96
C LEU A 371 2.56 -17.89 24.74
N ALA A 372 3.55 -17.90 25.65
CA ALA A 372 3.85 -19.07 26.45
C ALA A 372 2.67 -19.47 27.35
N GLU A 373 2.05 -18.50 28.03
CA GLU A 373 0.86 -18.69 28.84
C GLU A 373 -0.30 -19.27 28.01
N TYR A 374 -0.58 -18.68 26.85
CA TYR A 374 -1.62 -19.18 25.96
C TYR A 374 -1.38 -20.64 25.52
N LEU A 375 -0.13 -20.99 25.12
CA LEU A 375 0.20 -22.33 24.66
C LEU A 375 0.04 -23.39 25.76
N GLU A 376 0.37 -23.03 27.03
CA GLU A 376 0.19 -23.92 28.17
C GLU A 376 -1.29 -24.12 28.53
N GLU A 377 -2.09 -23.05 28.48
CA GLU A 377 -3.52 -23.09 28.80
C GLU A 377 -4.36 -23.76 27.69
N ASN A 378 -3.87 -23.71 26.44
CA ASN A 378 -4.61 -24.18 25.27
C ASN A 378 -3.85 -25.29 24.49
N PRO A 379 -3.66 -26.50 25.07
CA PRO A 379 -2.81 -27.53 24.48
C PRO A 379 -3.30 -28.05 23.13
N ALA A 380 -4.62 -28.07 22.86
CA ALA A 380 -5.15 -28.55 21.59
C ALA A 380 -4.89 -27.53 20.43
N PRO A 381 -5.18 -26.22 20.56
CA PRO A 381 -4.70 -25.22 19.61
C PRO A 381 -3.18 -25.18 19.46
N ALA A 382 -2.42 -25.24 20.56
CA ALA A 382 -0.97 -25.26 20.54
C ALA A 382 -0.42 -26.41 19.67
N LYS A 383 -0.99 -27.63 19.83
CA LYS A 383 -0.61 -28.77 18.99
C LYS A 383 -0.90 -28.55 17.52
N ARG A 384 -2.01 -27.88 17.15
CA ARG A 384 -2.32 -27.55 15.75
C ARG A 384 -1.31 -26.54 15.17
N ILE A 385 -1.03 -25.47 15.91
CA ILE A 385 -0.05 -24.44 15.52
C ILE A 385 1.33 -25.05 15.30
N ILE A 386 1.84 -25.82 16.26
CA ILE A 386 3.15 -26.46 16.14
C ILE A 386 3.17 -27.53 15.05
N GLY A 387 2.06 -28.26 14.89
CA GLY A 387 1.88 -29.24 13.82
C GLY A 387 2.06 -28.59 12.45
N LYS A 388 1.45 -27.42 12.23
CA LYS A 388 1.61 -26.63 11.01
C LYS A 388 3.05 -26.16 10.82
N ALA A 389 3.67 -25.55 11.83
CA ALA A 389 5.05 -25.11 11.76
C ALA A 389 6.04 -26.26 11.48
N THR A 390 5.79 -27.45 12.07
CA THR A 390 6.58 -28.66 11.79
C THR A 390 6.39 -29.16 10.35
N GLN A 391 5.18 -29.02 9.80
CA GLN A 391 4.91 -29.35 8.40
C GLN A 391 5.64 -28.37 7.46
N ALA A 392 5.66 -27.08 7.77
CA ALA A 392 6.42 -26.08 7.04
C ALA A 392 7.93 -26.39 7.04
N LEU A 393 8.52 -26.72 8.21
CA LEU A 393 9.91 -27.17 8.31
C LEU A 393 10.20 -28.35 7.38
N LYS A 394 9.37 -29.40 7.41
CA LYS A 394 9.56 -30.60 6.57
C LYS A 394 9.50 -30.24 5.07
N ALA A 395 8.55 -29.39 4.70
CA ALA A 395 8.40 -28.91 3.34
C ALA A 395 9.65 -28.12 2.88
N ARG A 396 10.15 -27.21 3.72
CA ARG A 396 11.37 -26.42 3.46
C ARG A 396 12.61 -27.30 3.32
N GLU A 397 12.81 -28.27 4.22
CA GLU A 397 13.94 -29.21 4.15
C GLU A 397 13.87 -30.08 2.89
N ALA A 398 12.68 -30.57 2.51
CA ALA A 398 12.49 -31.33 1.28
C ALA A 398 12.83 -30.49 0.03
N ALA A 399 12.40 -29.21 0.02
CA ALA A 399 12.74 -28.28 -1.05
C ALA A 399 14.24 -28.05 -1.16
N ARG A 400 14.93 -27.82 -0.02
CA ARG A 400 16.39 -27.66 0.02
C ARG A 400 17.11 -28.88 -0.51
N LYS A 401 16.72 -30.09 -0.07
CA LYS A 401 17.29 -31.34 -0.57
C LYS A 401 17.09 -31.52 -2.06
N ALA A 402 15.92 -31.20 -2.58
CA ALA A 402 15.64 -31.27 -4.01
C ALA A 402 16.54 -30.32 -4.82
N ARG A 403 16.71 -29.08 -4.35
CA ARG A 403 17.65 -28.10 -4.96
C ARG A 403 19.09 -28.60 -4.94
N GLU A 404 19.57 -29.11 -3.81
CA GLU A 404 20.94 -29.65 -3.67
C GLU A 404 21.17 -30.83 -4.60
N MET A 405 20.19 -31.72 -4.78
CA MET A 405 20.27 -32.83 -5.72
C MET A 405 20.31 -32.35 -7.18
N THR A 406 19.52 -31.36 -7.53
CA THR A 406 19.53 -30.74 -8.87
C THR A 406 20.86 -30.01 -9.11
N ARG A 407 21.36 -29.30 -8.11
CA ARG A 407 22.67 -28.59 -8.16
C ARG A 407 23.84 -29.56 -8.31
N ARG A 408 23.81 -30.74 -7.67
CA ARG A 408 24.84 -31.80 -7.82
C ARG A 408 24.81 -32.45 -9.20
N LYS A 409 23.64 -32.51 -9.86
CA LYS A 409 23.52 -33.03 -11.22
C LYS A 409 24.00 -32.05 -12.29
N GLY A 410 24.10 -30.76 -11.99
CA GLY A 410 24.48 -29.69 -12.91
C GLY A 410 25.55 -28.76 -12.34
N VAL A 411 26.71 -29.27 -11.90
CA VAL A 411 27.81 -28.45 -11.34
C VAL A 411 28.36 -27.42 -12.37
N LEU A 412 28.05 -27.56 -13.65
CA LEU A 412 28.38 -26.60 -14.72
C LEU A 412 27.23 -25.66 -15.10
N ASP A 413 25.98 -25.95 -14.69
CA ASP A 413 24.79 -25.17 -15.07
C ASP A 413 24.20 -24.28 -13.96
N SER A 414 24.70 -24.37 -12.72
CA SER A 414 24.06 -23.73 -11.56
C SER A 414 24.24 -22.21 -11.45
N PHE A 415 24.96 -21.58 -12.36
CA PHE A 415 25.03 -20.12 -12.56
C PHE A 415 24.45 -19.67 -13.89
N ALA A 416 23.91 -20.60 -14.69
CA ALA A 416 23.29 -20.25 -15.98
C ALA A 416 21.91 -19.63 -15.73
N LEU A 417 21.69 -18.47 -16.33
CA LEU A 417 20.37 -17.84 -16.40
C LEU A 417 19.39 -18.79 -17.11
N PRO A 418 18.08 -18.68 -16.82
CA PRO A 418 17.09 -19.53 -17.49
C PRO A 418 17.28 -19.53 -19.00
N GLY A 419 17.36 -20.70 -19.63
CA GLY A 419 17.65 -20.81 -21.08
C GLY A 419 16.64 -20.11 -21.98
N LYS A 420 15.50 -19.66 -21.43
CA LYS A 420 14.50 -18.86 -22.15
C LYS A 420 14.69 -17.35 -21.99
N LEU A 421 15.45 -16.92 -21.00
CA LEU A 421 15.72 -15.51 -20.76
C LEU A 421 16.59 -14.95 -21.91
N ALA A 422 16.05 -13.97 -22.62
CA ALA A 422 16.85 -13.13 -23.50
C ALA A 422 17.32 -11.92 -22.69
N ASP A 423 18.48 -12.03 -22.04
CA ASP A 423 19.00 -11.00 -21.15
C ASP A 423 19.46 -9.74 -21.88
N CYS A 424 19.56 -8.62 -21.17
CA CYS A 424 20.16 -7.37 -21.65
C CYS A 424 21.67 -7.35 -21.43
N SER A 425 22.38 -6.46 -22.12
CA SER A 425 23.83 -6.34 -21.98
C SER A 425 24.30 -5.43 -20.86
N SER A 426 23.45 -4.49 -20.41
CA SER A 426 23.74 -3.63 -19.24
C SER A 426 23.84 -4.46 -17.96
N LYS A 427 24.76 -4.08 -17.09
CA LYS A 427 24.95 -4.66 -15.75
C LYS A 427 24.49 -3.73 -14.64
N LYS A 428 23.89 -2.59 -14.99
CA LYS A 428 23.37 -1.61 -14.07
C LYS A 428 21.87 -1.85 -13.87
N PRO A 429 21.43 -2.30 -12.69
CA PRO A 429 20.02 -2.61 -12.43
C PRO A 429 19.08 -1.41 -12.66
N GLU A 430 19.54 -0.20 -12.33
CA GLU A 430 18.78 1.06 -12.47
C GLU A 430 18.47 1.42 -13.94
N GLU A 431 19.31 0.98 -14.88
CA GLU A 431 19.09 1.18 -16.32
C GLU A 431 18.38 -0.02 -16.98
N SER A 432 18.29 -1.15 -16.27
CA SER A 432 17.84 -2.42 -16.80
C SER A 432 16.40 -2.73 -16.44
N GLU A 433 15.68 -3.32 -17.39
CA GLU A 433 14.30 -3.73 -17.20
C GLU A 433 14.04 -5.12 -17.79
N ILE A 434 13.14 -5.88 -17.18
CA ILE A 434 12.73 -7.20 -17.63
C ILE A 434 11.23 -7.21 -17.96
N PHE A 435 10.89 -7.67 -19.16
CA PHE A 435 9.52 -7.95 -19.56
C PHE A 435 9.21 -9.42 -19.33
N ILE A 436 8.22 -9.69 -18.49
CA ILE A 436 7.65 -11.01 -18.29
C ILE A 436 6.47 -11.13 -19.25
N VAL A 437 6.67 -11.94 -20.31
CA VAL A 437 5.77 -11.97 -21.47
C VAL A 437 4.99 -13.27 -21.51
N GLU A 438 3.68 -13.18 -21.79
CA GLU A 438 2.83 -14.34 -21.97
C GLU A 438 3.12 -15.06 -23.30
N GLY A 439 3.46 -16.35 -23.20
CA GLY A 439 3.64 -17.23 -24.35
C GLY A 439 4.94 -17.03 -25.15
N ASP A 440 5.26 -18.06 -25.94
CA ASP A 440 6.46 -18.05 -26.77
C ASP A 440 6.28 -17.17 -28.04
N SER A 441 5.04 -16.97 -28.52
CA SER A 441 4.73 -16.15 -29.72
C SER A 441 5.00 -14.67 -29.43
N ALA A 442 4.32 -14.10 -28.43
CA ALA A 442 4.54 -12.72 -28.01
C ALA A 442 5.98 -12.50 -27.51
N GLY A 443 6.56 -13.50 -26.81
CA GLY A 443 7.97 -13.51 -26.45
C GLY A 443 8.92 -13.44 -27.64
N GLY A 444 8.55 -14.00 -28.77
CA GLY A 444 9.30 -13.92 -30.05
C GLY A 444 9.30 -12.50 -30.61
N SER A 445 8.11 -11.88 -30.72
CA SER A 445 7.96 -10.49 -31.17
C SER A 445 8.67 -9.51 -30.21
N ALA A 446 8.52 -9.68 -28.89
CA ALA A 446 9.21 -8.85 -27.89
C ALA A 446 10.74 -8.96 -27.95
N LYS A 447 11.29 -10.17 -28.20
CA LYS A 447 12.75 -10.37 -28.37
C LYS A 447 13.29 -9.64 -29.59
N GLN A 448 12.49 -9.49 -30.64
CA GLN A 448 12.89 -8.74 -31.86
C GLN A 448 12.74 -7.24 -31.64
N ALA A 449 11.68 -6.80 -30.93
CA ALA A 449 11.34 -5.41 -30.68
C ALA A 449 12.32 -4.72 -29.71
N ARG A 450 12.80 -5.42 -28.68
CA ARG A 450 13.50 -4.86 -27.53
C ARG A 450 14.77 -4.06 -27.82
N ASP A 451 15.12 -3.12 -26.98
CA ASP A 451 16.48 -2.63 -26.85
C ASP A 451 17.34 -3.67 -26.13
N ARG A 452 18.29 -4.28 -26.87
CA ARG A 452 19.17 -5.32 -26.32
C ARG A 452 20.13 -4.83 -25.26
N LYS A 453 20.30 -3.52 -25.13
CA LYS A 453 21.20 -2.93 -24.14
C LYS A 453 20.57 -2.96 -22.74
N THR A 454 19.31 -2.57 -22.63
CA THR A 454 18.64 -2.31 -21.35
C THR A 454 17.44 -3.22 -21.08
N GLN A 455 16.89 -3.89 -22.11
CA GLN A 455 15.67 -4.68 -21.99
C GLN A 455 15.91 -6.18 -22.10
N ALA A 456 15.49 -6.92 -21.06
CA ALA A 456 15.46 -8.38 -21.04
C ALA A 456 14.04 -8.91 -21.26
N ILE A 457 13.90 -10.09 -21.87
CA ILE A 457 12.62 -10.75 -22.14
C ILE A 457 12.62 -12.15 -21.54
N LEU A 458 11.64 -12.42 -20.69
CA LEU A 458 11.36 -13.74 -20.11
C LEU A 458 9.96 -14.21 -20.55
N PRO A 459 9.84 -15.08 -21.57
CA PRO A 459 8.55 -15.65 -21.92
C PRO A 459 8.12 -16.71 -20.91
N LEU A 460 6.85 -16.65 -20.50
CA LEU A 460 6.20 -17.65 -19.66
C LEU A 460 5.49 -18.69 -20.52
N ARG A 461 5.53 -19.96 -20.12
CA ARG A 461 4.73 -21.02 -20.77
C ARG A 461 3.50 -21.34 -19.93
N GLY A 462 2.37 -20.84 -20.40
CA GLY A 462 1.07 -21.10 -19.77
C GLY A 462 0.93 -20.42 -18.41
N LYS A 463 -0.15 -20.77 -17.72
CA LYS A 463 -0.48 -20.22 -16.40
C LYS A 463 0.55 -20.64 -15.36
N ILE A 464 1.01 -19.70 -14.55
CA ILE A 464 1.93 -19.98 -13.44
C ILE A 464 1.18 -20.60 -12.28
N LEU A 465 1.92 -21.24 -11.38
CA LEU A 465 1.36 -21.82 -10.18
C LEU A 465 0.72 -20.74 -9.30
N ASN A 466 -0.53 -20.97 -8.83
CA ASN A 466 -1.13 -20.14 -7.81
C ASN A 466 -0.43 -20.38 -6.47
N VAL A 467 0.42 -19.45 -6.07
CA VAL A 467 1.24 -19.56 -4.86
C VAL A 467 0.45 -19.33 -3.58
N GLU A 468 -0.74 -18.75 -3.64
CA GLU A 468 -1.64 -18.63 -2.50
C GLU A 468 -2.13 -20.00 -2.02
N ARG A 469 -2.38 -20.92 -2.97
CA ARG A 469 -2.80 -22.31 -2.69
C ARG A 469 -1.64 -23.28 -2.54
N ALA A 470 -0.47 -22.90 -2.99
CA ALA A 470 0.69 -23.76 -2.99
C ALA A 470 1.74 -23.21 -2.03
N GLY A 471 2.05 -23.96 -0.98
CA GLY A 471 3.14 -23.61 -0.08
C GLY A 471 4.48 -23.45 -0.82
N LEU A 472 5.43 -22.81 -0.16
CA LEU A 472 6.75 -22.46 -0.67
C LEU A 472 7.47 -23.62 -1.37
N HIS A 473 7.35 -24.83 -0.83
CA HIS A 473 7.96 -26.04 -1.42
C HIS A 473 7.45 -26.31 -2.85
N ARG A 474 6.13 -26.24 -3.07
CA ARG A 474 5.55 -26.45 -4.41
C ARG A 474 5.91 -25.30 -5.36
N ALA A 475 5.93 -24.07 -4.85
CA ALA A 475 6.35 -22.91 -5.62
C ALA A 475 7.78 -23.10 -6.13
N LEU A 476 8.71 -23.50 -5.27
CA LEU A 476 10.11 -23.75 -5.62
C LEU A 476 10.33 -24.97 -6.53
N SER A 477 9.39 -25.92 -6.55
CA SER A 477 9.42 -27.08 -7.45
C SER A 477 8.89 -26.75 -8.85
N SER A 478 8.30 -25.57 -9.04
CA SER A 478 7.81 -25.10 -10.34
C SER A 478 8.97 -24.50 -11.15
N ASP A 479 9.22 -25.04 -12.34
CA ASP A 479 10.27 -24.54 -13.25
C ASP A 479 10.04 -23.07 -13.63
N THR A 480 8.78 -22.65 -13.78
CA THR A 480 8.42 -21.27 -14.14
C THR A 480 8.74 -20.31 -12.98
N ILE A 481 8.34 -20.66 -11.75
CA ILE A 481 8.63 -19.86 -10.54
C ILE A 481 10.15 -19.82 -10.30
N SER A 482 10.82 -20.96 -10.40
CA SER A 482 12.29 -21.03 -10.27
C SER A 482 13.02 -20.16 -11.31
N SER A 483 12.52 -20.14 -12.55
CA SER A 483 13.04 -19.28 -13.61
C SER A 483 12.84 -17.80 -13.32
N LEU A 484 11.68 -17.40 -12.78
CA LEU A 484 11.40 -16.01 -12.35
C LEU A 484 12.38 -15.58 -11.24
N ILE A 485 12.50 -16.39 -10.18
CA ILE A 485 13.42 -16.09 -9.06
C ILE A 485 14.85 -15.92 -9.55
N THR A 486 15.31 -16.84 -10.40
CA THR A 486 16.69 -16.80 -10.95
C THR A 486 16.90 -15.60 -11.88
N ALA A 487 15.91 -15.25 -12.70
CA ALA A 487 16.00 -14.10 -13.60
C ALA A 487 16.07 -12.77 -12.84
N ILE A 488 15.23 -12.60 -11.81
CA ILE A 488 15.16 -11.38 -10.98
C ILE A 488 16.42 -11.25 -10.10
N GLY A 489 16.89 -12.36 -9.50
CA GLY A 489 18.17 -12.42 -8.78
C GLY A 489 18.07 -12.20 -7.26
N THR A 490 16.90 -11.86 -6.72
CA THR A 490 16.69 -11.48 -5.30
C THR A 490 16.55 -12.66 -4.34
N ASN A 491 16.45 -13.91 -4.84
CA ASN A 491 15.98 -15.05 -4.05
C ASN A 491 14.55 -14.84 -3.47
N ILE A 492 14.12 -15.67 -2.53
CA ILE A 492 12.84 -15.57 -1.81
C ILE A 492 12.97 -16.11 -0.38
N GLY A 493 12.03 -15.74 0.51
CA GLY A 493 12.01 -16.18 1.91
C GLY A 493 13.14 -15.56 2.72
N GLU A 494 13.79 -16.36 3.57
CA GLU A 494 14.90 -15.89 4.44
C GLU A 494 16.13 -15.39 3.66
N ASP A 495 16.33 -15.87 2.43
CA ASP A 495 17.43 -15.49 1.54
C ASP A 495 17.08 -14.30 0.62
N PHE A 496 15.89 -13.71 0.77
CA PHE A 496 15.46 -12.59 -0.08
C PHE A 496 16.29 -11.34 0.21
N ASP A 497 16.82 -10.75 -0.85
CA ASP A 497 17.58 -9.50 -0.81
C ASP A 497 17.22 -8.63 -2.02
N ALA A 498 16.48 -7.55 -1.78
CA ALA A 498 16.04 -6.64 -2.83
C ALA A 498 17.20 -5.89 -3.51
N ASP A 499 18.33 -5.72 -2.81
CA ASP A 499 19.51 -5.04 -3.37
C ASP A 499 20.23 -5.89 -4.42
N GLN A 500 19.94 -7.21 -4.47
CA GLN A 500 20.43 -8.11 -5.51
C GLN A 500 19.54 -8.11 -6.76
N ALA A 501 18.49 -7.29 -6.83
CA ALA A 501 17.64 -7.20 -8.00
C ALA A 501 18.45 -6.81 -9.24
N ARG A 502 18.35 -7.63 -10.29
CA ARG A 502 19.06 -7.41 -11.56
C ARG A 502 18.41 -6.35 -12.44
N TYR A 503 17.16 -6.02 -12.16
CA TYR A 503 16.34 -5.07 -12.91
C TYR A 503 15.52 -4.23 -11.94
N HIS A 504 15.60 -2.90 -12.06
CA HIS A 504 14.78 -1.99 -11.27
C HIS A 504 13.42 -1.69 -11.93
N ARG A 505 13.12 -2.32 -13.08
CA ARG A 505 11.78 -2.36 -13.69
C ARG A 505 11.45 -3.77 -14.09
N ILE A 506 10.45 -4.34 -13.45
CA ILE A 506 9.90 -5.67 -13.71
C ILE A 506 8.52 -5.45 -14.31
N ILE A 507 8.39 -5.66 -15.61
CA ILE A 507 7.21 -5.26 -16.39
C ILE A 507 6.43 -6.52 -16.76
N ILE A 508 5.20 -6.62 -16.26
CA ILE A 508 4.26 -7.69 -16.61
C ILE A 508 3.58 -7.31 -17.92
N MET A 509 3.74 -8.10 -18.95
CA MET A 509 3.19 -7.87 -20.29
C MET A 509 2.42 -9.09 -20.76
N THR A 510 1.09 -9.06 -20.58
CA THR A 510 0.15 -10.14 -20.89
C THR A 510 -0.85 -9.69 -21.94
N ASP A 511 -1.49 -10.66 -22.59
CA ASP A 511 -2.55 -10.42 -23.55
C ASP A 511 -3.75 -9.68 -22.92
N ALA A 512 -4.54 -8.97 -23.72
CA ALA A 512 -5.70 -8.20 -23.27
C ALA A 512 -6.97 -9.07 -23.17
N ASP A 513 -6.83 -10.35 -22.88
CA ASP A 513 -7.92 -11.32 -22.73
C ASP A 513 -8.06 -11.81 -21.27
N VAL A 514 -9.00 -12.71 -21.03
CA VAL A 514 -9.27 -13.26 -19.69
C VAL A 514 -8.11 -14.13 -19.18
N ASP A 515 -7.37 -14.81 -20.05
CA ASP A 515 -6.24 -15.65 -19.68
C ASP A 515 -5.04 -14.77 -19.31
N GLY A 516 -4.78 -13.70 -20.06
CA GLY A 516 -3.75 -12.71 -19.74
C GLY A 516 -4.04 -11.98 -18.44
N ALA A 517 -5.31 -11.62 -18.17
CA ALA A 517 -5.72 -11.05 -16.89
C ALA A 517 -5.47 -12.04 -15.72
N HIS A 518 -5.73 -13.34 -15.92
CA HIS A 518 -5.46 -14.37 -14.94
C HIS A 518 -3.96 -14.56 -14.69
N ILE A 519 -3.12 -14.56 -15.73
CA ILE A 519 -1.67 -14.64 -15.59
C ILE A 519 -1.13 -13.43 -14.84
N ARG A 520 -1.66 -12.25 -15.12
CA ARG A 520 -1.31 -11.01 -14.42
C ARG A 520 -1.57 -11.11 -12.92
N ILE A 521 -2.76 -11.53 -12.51
CA ILE A 521 -3.09 -11.66 -11.09
C ILE A 521 -2.26 -12.76 -10.40
N LEU A 522 -1.92 -13.85 -11.08
CA LEU A 522 -1.04 -14.88 -10.55
C LEU A 522 0.39 -14.35 -10.31
N LEU A 523 0.91 -13.53 -11.24
CA LEU A 523 2.22 -12.86 -11.08
C LEU A 523 2.18 -11.84 -9.93
N LEU A 524 1.14 -11.01 -9.85
CA LEU A 524 0.97 -10.06 -8.75
C LEU A 524 0.90 -10.78 -7.41
N THR A 525 0.15 -11.90 -7.33
CA THR A 525 0.10 -12.75 -6.12
C THR A 525 1.49 -13.29 -5.76
N PHE A 526 2.28 -13.71 -6.75
CA PHE A 526 3.66 -14.17 -6.53
C PHE A 526 4.55 -13.07 -5.96
N PHE A 527 4.55 -11.88 -6.57
CA PHE A 527 5.34 -10.73 -6.07
C PHE A 527 4.88 -10.30 -4.68
N TYR A 528 3.58 -10.19 -4.46
CA TYR A 528 3.01 -9.82 -3.17
C TYR A 528 3.40 -10.79 -2.05
N ARG A 529 3.37 -12.11 -2.31
CA ARG A 529 3.65 -13.14 -1.31
C ARG A 529 5.14 -13.36 -1.03
N TYR A 530 5.98 -13.26 -2.05
CA TYR A 530 7.37 -13.67 -1.92
C TYR A 530 8.40 -12.56 -2.14
N MET A 531 7.99 -11.44 -2.73
CA MET A 531 8.89 -10.32 -3.05
C MET A 531 8.20 -8.96 -2.83
N PRO A 532 7.47 -8.73 -1.70
CA PRO A 532 6.71 -7.49 -1.48
C PRO A 532 7.59 -6.24 -1.51
N GLU A 533 8.85 -6.36 -1.09
CA GLU A 533 9.80 -5.26 -1.11
C GLU A 533 10.07 -4.72 -2.53
N LEU A 534 9.97 -5.55 -3.58
CA LEU A 534 10.08 -5.07 -4.96
C LEU A 534 8.90 -4.19 -5.36
N ILE A 535 7.70 -4.46 -4.82
CA ILE A 535 6.53 -3.59 -5.00
C ILE A 535 6.73 -2.29 -4.23
N ASN A 536 7.14 -2.37 -2.96
CA ASN A 536 7.38 -1.20 -2.10
C ASN A 536 8.44 -0.25 -2.67
N ARG A 537 9.48 -0.79 -3.30
CA ARG A 537 10.52 -0.01 -4.01
C ARG A 537 10.05 0.52 -5.38
N GLY A 538 8.84 0.17 -5.79
CA GLY A 538 8.27 0.62 -7.07
C GLY A 538 8.91 -0.03 -8.29
N TYR A 539 9.41 -1.26 -8.18
CA TYR A 539 10.08 -1.95 -9.29
C TYR A 539 9.11 -2.76 -10.15
N VAL A 540 7.87 -2.99 -9.73
CA VAL A 540 6.88 -3.81 -10.45
C VAL A 540 5.93 -2.94 -11.24
N TYR A 541 5.75 -3.26 -12.53
CA TYR A 541 4.91 -2.50 -13.46
C TYR A 541 4.04 -3.43 -14.29
N ILE A 542 2.93 -2.90 -14.80
CA ILE A 542 2.05 -3.53 -15.78
C ILE A 542 2.15 -2.72 -17.08
N ALA A 543 2.45 -3.39 -18.18
CA ALA A 543 2.43 -2.77 -19.50
C ALA A 543 0.99 -2.56 -19.98
N CYS A 544 0.73 -1.42 -20.61
CA CYS A 544 -0.57 -1.06 -21.20
C CYS A 544 -0.44 -1.01 -22.73
N PRO A 545 -0.53 -2.14 -23.44
CA PRO A 545 -0.57 -2.14 -24.90
C PRO A 545 -1.88 -1.53 -25.41
N PRO A 546 -1.92 -1.02 -26.66
CA PRO A 546 -3.16 -0.55 -27.26
C PRO A 546 -4.14 -1.70 -27.52
N ILE A 547 -5.43 -1.40 -27.38
CA ILE A 547 -6.53 -2.33 -27.67
C ILE A 547 -6.90 -2.30 -29.16
N PHE A 548 -6.74 -1.12 -29.80
CA PHE A 548 -7.09 -0.95 -31.21
C PHE A 548 -5.98 -0.25 -31.99
N GLY A 549 -5.83 -0.68 -33.25
CA GLY A 549 -5.08 0.03 -34.29
C GLY A 549 -6.04 0.53 -35.39
N VAL A 550 -5.96 1.81 -35.71
CA VAL A 550 -6.80 2.45 -36.72
C VAL A 550 -6.01 2.63 -38.02
N LYS A 551 -6.53 2.09 -39.12
CA LYS A 551 -5.94 2.18 -40.48
C LYS A 551 -6.86 2.94 -41.40
N LYS A 552 -6.30 3.71 -42.33
CA LYS A 552 -7.10 4.42 -43.33
C LYS A 552 -7.64 3.45 -44.40
N LYS A 553 -8.95 3.47 -44.63
CA LYS A 553 -9.60 2.69 -45.69
C LYS A 553 -9.08 3.09 -47.08
N ASN A 554 -9.12 2.15 -47.99
CA ASN A 554 -8.78 2.35 -49.42
C ASN A 554 -7.35 2.86 -49.72
N THR A 555 -6.41 2.67 -48.79
CA THR A 555 -5.00 2.91 -49.02
C THR A 555 -4.25 1.59 -49.16
N ARG A 556 -3.20 1.54 -50.02
CA ARG A 556 -2.29 0.39 -50.07
C ARG A 556 -1.32 0.32 -48.87
N SER A 557 -1.36 1.32 -48.00
CA SER A 557 -0.56 1.40 -46.79
C SER A 557 -1.16 0.53 -45.71
N THR A 558 -0.36 -0.33 -45.12
CA THR A 558 -0.69 -1.12 -43.93
C THR A 558 -0.38 -0.38 -42.65
N LYS A 559 0.08 0.88 -42.72
CA LYS A 559 0.50 1.69 -41.59
C LYS A 559 -0.70 2.03 -40.70
N ILE A 560 -0.50 1.85 -39.38
CA ILE A 560 -1.44 2.34 -38.35
C ILE A 560 -1.35 3.86 -38.29
N GLU A 561 -2.50 4.54 -38.37
CA GLU A 561 -2.58 6.00 -38.26
C GLU A 561 -2.65 6.42 -36.78
N ARG A 562 -3.35 5.61 -35.96
CA ARG A 562 -3.51 5.88 -34.52
C ARG A 562 -3.70 4.58 -33.74
N TYR A 563 -3.12 4.52 -32.54
CA TYR A 563 -3.37 3.48 -31.54
C TYR A 563 -4.31 4.00 -30.46
N ILE A 564 -5.25 3.16 -30.02
CA ILE A 564 -6.26 3.51 -29.00
C ILE A 564 -6.18 2.51 -27.86
N TYR A 565 -6.13 3.01 -26.65
CA TYR A 565 -5.79 2.25 -25.43
C TYR A 565 -7.01 1.92 -24.55
N ASP A 566 -8.19 2.50 -24.82
CA ASP A 566 -9.43 2.20 -24.13
C ASP A 566 -10.62 2.17 -25.10
N GLU A 567 -11.64 1.37 -24.75
CA GLU A 567 -12.83 1.21 -25.63
C GLU A 567 -13.72 2.45 -25.65
N ASN A 568 -13.77 3.21 -24.54
CA ASN A 568 -14.69 4.35 -24.44
C ASN A 568 -14.21 5.51 -25.31
N SER A 569 -12.90 5.62 -25.55
CA SER A 569 -12.33 6.67 -26.39
C SER A 569 -12.43 6.38 -27.89
N LEU A 570 -12.69 5.11 -28.27
CA LEU A 570 -12.68 4.69 -29.69
C LEU A 570 -13.61 5.57 -30.56
N SER A 571 -14.85 5.76 -30.15
CA SER A 571 -15.84 6.54 -30.93
C SER A 571 -15.44 8.00 -31.06
N ARG A 572 -15.00 8.61 -29.97
CA ARG A 572 -14.53 10.00 -29.94
C ARG A 572 -13.30 10.20 -30.83
N GLU A 573 -12.31 9.30 -30.72
CA GLU A 573 -11.08 9.36 -31.50
C GLU A 573 -11.35 9.21 -33.00
N LEU A 574 -12.29 8.31 -33.41
CA LEU A 574 -12.69 8.15 -34.80
C LEU A 574 -13.43 9.38 -35.34
N GLU A 575 -14.24 10.05 -34.53
CA GLU A 575 -14.90 11.31 -34.90
C GLU A 575 -13.89 12.43 -35.09
N GLU A 576 -12.91 12.58 -34.19
CA GLU A 576 -11.81 13.56 -34.30
C GLU A 576 -10.98 13.35 -35.58
N MET A 577 -10.78 12.10 -35.98
CA MET A 577 -10.08 11.74 -37.23
C MET A 577 -10.91 11.98 -38.49
N GLY A 578 -12.18 12.35 -38.37
CA GLY A 578 -13.06 12.72 -39.49
C GLY A 578 -14.08 11.65 -39.90
N GLY A 579 -14.46 10.79 -38.97
CA GLY A 579 -15.57 9.84 -39.06
C GLY A 579 -15.16 8.39 -39.32
N SER A 580 -15.86 7.45 -38.68
CA SER A 580 -15.57 6.01 -38.69
C SER A 580 -15.60 5.36 -40.09
N GLU A 581 -16.29 5.99 -41.04
CA GLU A 581 -16.43 5.47 -42.42
C GLU A 581 -15.09 5.46 -43.19
N LYS A 582 -14.12 6.29 -42.77
CA LYS A 582 -12.82 6.48 -43.44
C LYS A 582 -11.75 5.51 -42.96
N PHE A 583 -12.01 4.78 -41.86
CA PHE A 583 -11.02 3.99 -41.19
C PHE A 583 -11.45 2.53 -40.99
N ASP A 584 -10.49 1.62 -41.05
CA ASP A 584 -10.61 0.25 -40.59
C ASP A 584 -10.03 0.15 -39.17
N VAL A 585 -10.79 -0.40 -38.25
CA VAL A 585 -10.38 -0.62 -36.86
C VAL A 585 -9.99 -2.08 -36.70
N GLN A 586 -8.75 -2.31 -36.33
CA GLN A 586 -8.23 -3.62 -35.95
C GLN A 586 -8.19 -3.70 -34.43
N ARG A 587 -8.89 -4.67 -33.85
CA ARG A 587 -8.78 -4.98 -32.41
C ARG A 587 -7.63 -5.96 -32.21
N TYR A 588 -6.73 -5.66 -31.28
CA TYR A 588 -5.68 -6.58 -30.84
C TYR A 588 -6.20 -7.42 -29.68
N LYS A 589 -6.30 -8.73 -29.86
CA LYS A 589 -6.70 -9.68 -28.81
C LYS A 589 -5.51 -10.16 -27.99
N GLY A 590 -4.32 -10.17 -28.61
CA GLY A 590 -3.09 -10.59 -27.96
C GLY A 590 -1.86 -9.90 -28.55
N LEU A 591 -0.81 -9.85 -27.77
CA LEU A 591 0.49 -9.26 -28.13
C LEU A 591 1.14 -9.95 -29.33
N GLY A 592 0.79 -11.23 -29.55
CA GLY A 592 1.27 -11.99 -30.71
C GLY A 592 0.69 -11.54 -32.06
N GLU A 593 -0.35 -10.71 -32.06
CA GLU A 593 -0.95 -10.11 -33.27
C GLU A 593 -0.22 -8.83 -33.71
N MET A 594 0.64 -8.29 -32.83
CA MET A 594 1.47 -7.11 -33.13
C MET A 594 2.80 -7.56 -33.71
N ASP A 595 3.22 -6.87 -34.77
CA ASP A 595 4.59 -7.06 -35.26
C ASP A 595 5.61 -6.38 -34.31
N PRO A 596 6.90 -6.71 -34.40
CA PRO A 596 7.91 -6.18 -33.48
C PRO A 596 8.01 -4.65 -33.46
N GLU A 597 7.78 -3.97 -34.62
CA GLU A 597 7.86 -2.51 -34.71
C GLU A 597 6.68 -1.87 -33.99
N GLN A 598 5.46 -2.40 -34.16
CA GLN A 598 4.26 -1.95 -33.44
C GLN A 598 4.42 -2.15 -31.93
N LEU A 599 4.92 -3.31 -31.50
CA LEU A 599 5.12 -3.62 -30.09
C LEU A 599 6.18 -2.68 -29.46
N TRP A 600 7.22 -2.33 -30.21
CA TRP A 600 8.22 -1.36 -29.79
C TRP A 600 7.58 0.02 -29.59
N GLU A 601 6.99 0.58 -30.64
CA GLU A 601 6.45 1.95 -30.65
C GLU A 601 5.37 2.20 -29.59
N THR A 602 4.58 1.17 -29.25
CA THR A 602 3.40 1.33 -28.38
C THR A 602 3.62 0.91 -26.95
N THR A 603 4.50 -0.08 -26.71
CA THR A 603 4.53 -0.80 -25.42
C THR A 603 5.93 -0.91 -24.83
N MET A 604 7.00 -0.90 -25.64
CA MET A 604 8.34 -1.15 -25.13
C MET A 604 9.26 0.07 -25.18
N GLU A 605 9.03 1.03 -26.05
CA GLU A 605 9.85 2.24 -26.16
C GLU A 605 9.66 3.13 -24.92
N PRO A 606 10.72 3.42 -24.14
CA PRO A 606 10.60 4.18 -22.89
C PRO A 606 9.99 5.57 -23.02
N ALA A 607 10.09 6.20 -24.19
CA ALA A 607 9.60 7.55 -24.44
C ALA A 607 8.08 7.63 -24.73
N THR A 608 7.47 6.54 -25.22
CA THR A 608 6.10 6.54 -25.76
C THR A 608 5.15 5.60 -25.04
N ARG A 609 5.69 4.59 -24.36
CA ARG A 609 4.90 3.55 -23.67
C ARG A 609 4.19 4.07 -22.44
N THR A 610 3.07 3.44 -22.11
CA THR A 610 2.36 3.62 -20.84
C THR A 610 2.60 2.41 -19.93
N LEU A 611 3.06 2.66 -18.71
CA LEU A 611 3.22 1.66 -17.66
C LEU A 611 2.41 2.06 -16.44
N LEU A 612 1.70 1.10 -15.84
CA LEU A 612 1.09 1.25 -14.52
C LEU A 612 2.06 0.71 -13.48
N GLN A 613 2.50 1.56 -12.56
CA GLN A 613 3.30 1.12 -11.42
C GLN A 613 2.39 0.41 -10.41
N VAL A 614 2.83 -0.74 -9.92
CA VAL A 614 2.11 -1.48 -8.88
C VAL A 614 2.52 -0.94 -7.52
N SER A 615 1.54 -0.53 -6.70
CA SER A 615 1.73 -0.10 -5.32
C SER A 615 0.86 -0.91 -4.37
N ILE A 616 1.21 -0.93 -3.09
CA ILE A 616 0.39 -1.44 -2.01
C ILE A 616 0.02 -0.22 -1.17
N ASP A 617 -1.17 0.31 -1.41
CA ASP A 617 -1.64 1.50 -0.71
C ASP A 617 -2.30 1.11 0.63
N ASP A 618 -2.96 -0.04 0.67
CA ASP A 618 -3.52 -0.68 1.87
C ASP A 618 -3.08 -2.14 1.95
N ALA A 619 -2.23 -2.44 2.93
CA ALA A 619 -1.71 -3.79 3.13
C ALA A 619 -2.78 -4.78 3.63
N ALA A 620 -3.77 -4.32 4.42
CA ALA A 620 -4.84 -5.17 4.93
C ALA A 620 -5.84 -5.54 3.82
N GLU A 621 -6.23 -4.56 3.01
CA GLU A 621 -7.12 -4.79 1.88
C GLU A 621 -6.45 -5.64 0.79
N ALA A 622 -5.16 -5.41 0.51
CA ALA A 622 -4.38 -6.24 -0.41
C ALA A 622 -4.31 -7.70 0.07
N GLU A 623 -4.08 -7.90 1.38
CA GLU A 623 -4.05 -9.24 2.00
C GLU A 623 -5.40 -9.94 1.87
N ARG A 624 -6.49 -9.24 2.16
CA ARG A 624 -7.86 -9.75 2.04
C ARG A 624 -8.19 -10.09 0.58
N THR A 625 -7.97 -9.16 -0.33
CA THR A 625 -8.29 -9.32 -1.75
C THR A 625 -7.53 -10.49 -2.38
N VAL A 626 -6.23 -10.62 -2.09
CA VAL A 626 -5.45 -11.76 -2.58
C VAL A 626 -5.98 -13.07 -2.01
N SER A 627 -6.34 -13.11 -0.72
CA SER A 627 -6.89 -14.31 -0.08
C SER A 627 -8.27 -14.70 -0.61
N GLU A 628 -9.17 -13.73 -0.82
CA GLU A 628 -10.50 -13.96 -1.40
C GLU A 628 -10.42 -14.47 -2.83
N LEU A 629 -9.66 -13.78 -3.67
CA LEU A 629 -9.61 -14.09 -5.10
C LEU A 629 -8.78 -15.32 -5.42
N MET A 630 -7.67 -15.53 -4.71
CA MET A 630 -6.67 -16.54 -5.04
C MET A 630 -6.61 -17.70 -4.03
N GLY A 631 -7.27 -17.58 -2.87
CA GLY A 631 -7.32 -18.59 -1.81
C GLY A 631 -8.13 -19.84 -2.15
N ASP A 632 -8.17 -20.80 -1.23
CA ASP A 632 -8.83 -22.10 -1.40
C ASP A 632 -10.35 -22.02 -1.26
N GLN A 633 -10.86 -21.07 -0.48
CA GLN A 633 -12.29 -20.89 -0.23
C GLN A 633 -13.00 -20.41 -1.49
N VAL A 634 -14.12 -21.06 -1.83
CA VAL A 634 -14.89 -20.73 -3.03
C VAL A 634 -15.93 -19.63 -2.75
N GLU A 635 -16.55 -19.66 -1.57
CA GLU A 635 -17.66 -18.78 -1.22
C GLU A 635 -17.27 -17.30 -1.17
N PRO A 636 -16.15 -16.87 -0.51
CA PRO A 636 -15.74 -15.47 -0.54
C PRO A 636 -15.52 -14.95 -1.96
N ARG A 637 -14.93 -15.77 -2.85
CA ARG A 637 -14.72 -15.40 -4.25
C ARG A 637 -16.04 -15.24 -4.99
N LYS A 638 -17.02 -16.11 -4.74
CA LYS A 638 -18.35 -16.03 -5.34
C LYS A 638 -19.08 -14.77 -4.87
N GLU A 639 -19.02 -14.45 -3.59
CA GLU A 639 -19.59 -13.23 -3.02
C GLU A 639 -18.94 -11.99 -3.62
N PHE A 640 -17.61 -11.96 -3.75
CA PHE A 640 -16.89 -10.89 -4.43
C PHE A 640 -17.37 -10.69 -5.87
N ILE A 641 -17.46 -11.79 -6.65
CA ILE A 641 -17.95 -11.74 -8.04
C ILE A 641 -19.38 -11.21 -8.10
N GLN A 642 -20.28 -11.65 -7.19
CA GLN A 642 -21.66 -11.17 -7.15
C GLN A 642 -21.76 -9.69 -6.80
N LYS A 643 -20.97 -9.23 -5.83
CA LYS A 643 -20.92 -7.83 -5.40
C LYS A 643 -20.43 -6.92 -6.52
N HIS A 644 -19.41 -7.34 -7.26
CA HIS A 644 -18.76 -6.57 -8.32
C HIS A 644 -19.23 -6.94 -9.74
N ALA A 645 -20.28 -7.74 -9.87
CA ALA A 645 -20.78 -8.17 -11.18
C ALA A 645 -21.21 -7.02 -12.11
N ARG A 646 -21.61 -5.87 -11.53
CA ARG A 646 -21.98 -4.67 -12.29
C ARG A 646 -20.77 -3.83 -12.73
N ASP A 647 -19.61 -4.03 -12.12
CA ASP A 647 -18.37 -3.30 -12.43
C ASP A 647 -17.62 -3.94 -13.60
N VAL A 648 -18.06 -5.13 -14.05
CA VAL A 648 -17.44 -5.85 -15.16
C VAL A 648 -17.67 -5.10 -16.46
N ARG A 649 -16.60 -4.56 -17.03
CA ARG A 649 -16.61 -3.83 -18.31
C ARG A 649 -16.44 -4.74 -19.52
N PHE A 650 -15.96 -5.98 -19.32
CA PHE A 650 -15.70 -6.94 -20.38
C PHE A 650 -16.21 -8.31 -19.99
N LEU A 651 -17.23 -8.78 -20.68
CA LEU A 651 -17.60 -10.18 -20.74
C LEU A 651 -17.21 -10.67 -22.14
N ASP A 652 -16.27 -11.60 -22.22
CA ASP A 652 -15.97 -12.33 -23.44
C ASP A 652 -17.09 -13.39 -23.60
N ILE A 653 -18.20 -12.98 -24.28
CA ILE A 653 -19.38 -13.81 -24.54
C ILE A 653 -19.26 -14.35 -25.96
#